data_8081a67e82fccbe49da74624df2aabc8
#
_entry.id   8081a67e82fccbe49da74624df2aabc8
#
_cell.length_a   1.000
_cell.length_b   1.000
_cell.length_c   1.000
_cell.angle_alpha   90.00
_cell.angle_beta   90.00
_cell.angle_gamma   90.00
#
_symmetry.space_group_name_H-M   'P 1'
#
loop_
_entity.id
_entity.type
_entity.pdbx_description
1 polymer ?
#
loop_
_entity_poly.entity_id
_entity_poly.type
_entity_poly.pdbx_seq_one_letter_code
_entity_poly.pdbx_strand_id
1 'polypeptide(L)'
;KIEQDKILAIGGGGQINPDKKSARANRFKPMVRFIGPFTSNGKSKSHKVDIPNYVGSVRVMVVAGEDLKYGNAEKTVPVRNPLMVLGTLPRVVGPKEDITLPIDVFAMEDHVKNVKLTVTANEFFELDESTKNLTFEKTGDQVVRFKMKAANKLGVGKVSIVATSGKEKATYDFEVDVRPANPPVTSVQEGVIQAGDSWESETAFDGIAGTNTVALEVSSFPAINLEQRMRYLIRYPHGCVEQTTSSVFPQLYLSKFSTLGKQREIEIENNIKQGILRLQKFQTANGGFSYWPGDSYANNWGSVYASHFLLEAEKEGYALPFGMKNKMLQHLGSVAKSWRRPSRNDKYYRYQSNELTQSYRLFILAMAGKPEVGAMNRLREFSDLSVTAKWKLAGAYQLIKQTTTAKKLVESSSVVINNYRELSYSYGSAQRDEAIILEVLSLMKDKSRAANLAKKVAQNMGGGRWMSTQTTAYSLIAMSQFIENTSTSGVMKFSYSLNGSSMKNITEVKPIYVDKRTKITTKNGKVTLQNNGDGLLYVRVVKEGIPIESNDLNSESGITMNVNYLDMDGKTINPTSIKQGTDFKMKVIIYNTGSGGYLREMALSQIFPSGWEIHNSRMSNSSTSFNKENSSYDYQDIRDDRVYTYFSLGIGKTKTFVVNLNATYDGKYYLPSILCEAMYDNSISSVKNGKWVEVVRN
;
A
#
# COMPACT_ATOMS: atom_id res chain seq x y z
N LYS A 1 -9.52 20.60 -2.60
CA LYS A 1 -9.17 19.83 -3.81
C LYS A 1 -7.75 19.22 -3.79
N ILE A 2 -6.97 19.44 -2.73
CA ILE A 2 -5.52 19.13 -2.69
C ILE A 2 -5.19 17.77 -2.04
N GLU A 3 -6.12 17.11 -1.36
CA GLU A 3 -5.81 15.98 -0.48
C GLU A 3 -6.38 14.62 -0.87
N GLN A 4 -7.23 14.54 -1.88
CA GLN A 4 -7.84 13.26 -2.28
C GLN A 4 -6.83 12.23 -2.81
N ASP A 5 -5.79 12.68 -3.51
CA ASP A 5 -4.79 11.76 -4.10
C ASP A 5 -3.82 11.18 -3.06
N LYS A 6 -3.60 11.89 -1.94
CA LYS A 6 -2.76 11.40 -0.83
C LYS A 6 -3.46 10.32 0.01
N ILE A 7 -4.78 10.42 0.15
CA ILE A 7 -5.60 9.49 0.93
C ILE A 7 -5.63 8.09 0.31
N LEU A 8 -5.50 7.99 -1.01
CA LEU A 8 -5.48 6.72 -1.75
C LEU A 8 -4.14 5.95 -1.62
N ALA A 9 -3.11 6.57 -1.08
CA ALA A 9 -1.76 5.99 -1.01
C ALA A 9 -1.52 5.11 0.23
N ILE A 10 -2.36 5.18 1.26
CA ILE A 10 -2.24 4.33 2.45
C ILE A 10 -2.92 2.99 2.18
N GLY A 11 -2.15 1.90 2.20
CA GLY A 11 -2.65 0.54 2.01
C GLY A 11 -2.88 0.13 0.55
N GLY A 12 -2.28 0.82 -0.41
CA GLY A 12 -2.36 0.45 -1.82
C GLY A 12 -1.26 1.09 -2.65
N GLY A 13 -0.07 0.48 -2.68
CA GLY A 13 0.92 0.62 -3.75
C GLY A 13 1.50 2.00 -4.07
N GLY A 14 1.42 2.98 -3.18
CA GLY A 14 2.16 4.21 -3.31
C GLY A 14 3.23 4.29 -2.22
N GLN A 15 4.49 4.42 -2.57
CA GLN A 15 5.50 4.81 -1.58
C GLN A 15 5.12 6.18 -1.03
N ILE A 16 4.65 6.21 0.21
CA ILE A 16 4.52 7.48 0.94
C ILE A 16 5.93 7.89 1.33
N ASN A 17 6.53 8.75 0.55
CA ASN A 17 7.70 9.48 0.95
C ASN A 17 7.26 10.92 1.25
N PRO A 18 7.06 11.30 2.52
CA PRO A 18 6.52 12.61 2.88
C PRO A 18 7.47 13.76 2.59
N ASP A 19 8.76 13.50 2.42
CA ASP A 19 9.79 14.54 2.17
C ASP A 19 10.01 14.92 0.73
N LYS A 20 9.53 14.12 -0.16
CA LYS A 20 9.39 14.57 -1.53
C LYS A 20 7.90 14.87 -1.68
N LYS A 21 7.54 16.10 -2.02
CA LYS A 21 6.40 16.33 -2.90
C LYS A 21 6.51 15.17 -3.85
N SER A 22 5.72 14.09 -3.67
CA SER A 22 5.82 12.92 -4.52
C SER A 22 5.53 13.45 -5.90
N ALA A 23 6.60 13.69 -6.64
CA ALA A 23 6.52 14.12 -7.99
C ALA A 23 5.93 12.93 -8.73
N ARG A 24 4.61 12.83 -8.76
CA ARG A 24 3.92 12.04 -9.75
C ARG A 24 4.08 12.75 -11.05
N ALA A 25 4.45 12.03 -12.07
CA ALA A 25 4.55 12.57 -13.41
C ALA A 25 3.24 13.27 -13.78
N ASN A 26 3.32 14.55 -14.09
CA ASN A 26 2.18 15.34 -14.53
C ASN A 26 2.12 15.30 -16.07
N ARG A 27 1.53 14.24 -16.59
CA ARG A 27 1.54 13.93 -18.01
C ARG A 27 0.57 14.77 -18.84
N PHE A 28 -0.58 15.12 -18.27
CA PHE A 28 -1.60 15.90 -18.93
C PHE A 28 -1.94 17.12 -18.09
N LYS A 29 -1.63 18.30 -18.61
CA LYS A 29 -2.06 19.57 -18.02
C LYS A 29 -3.35 20.00 -18.70
N PRO A 30 -4.54 19.62 -18.20
CA PRO A 30 -5.78 20.08 -18.80
C PRO A 30 -5.80 21.61 -18.72
N MET A 31 -6.10 22.25 -19.84
CA MET A 31 -6.29 23.69 -19.86
C MET A 31 -7.74 24.00 -19.44
N VAL A 32 -7.91 24.40 -18.21
CA VAL A 32 -9.17 24.94 -17.68
C VAL A 32 -8.88 26.31 -17.09
N ARG A 33 -9.56 27.33 -17.60
CA ARG A 33 -9.48 28.71 -17.09
C ARG A 33 -10.90 29.20 -16.81
N PHE A 34 -11.12 29.72 -15.63
CA PHE A 34 -12.31 30.46 -15.26
C PHE A 34 -11.96 31.95 -15.21
N ILE A 35 -12.75 32.75 -15.89
CA ILE A 35 -12.59 34.21 -15.96
C ILE A 35 -13.92 34.84 -15.61
N GLY A 36 -13.99 35.55 -14.51
CA GLY A 36 -15.23 36.19 -14.03
C GLY A 36 -15.40 36.07 -12.51
N PRO A 37 -16.55 36.48 -11.96
CA PRO A 37 -17.69 37.10 -12.66
C PRO A 37 -17.43 38.54 -13.09
N PHE A 38 -18.17 39.00 -14.11
CA PHE A 38 -18.12 40.38 -14.59
C PHE A 38 -19.52 40.96 -14.65
N THR A 39 -19.64 42.24 -14.30
CA THR A 39 -20.87 43.00 -14.57
C THR A 39 -20.79 43.59 -15.99
N SER A 40 -21.83 43.29 -16.78
CA SER A 40 -21.98 43.87 -18.11
C SER A 40 -22.74 45.19 -18.02
N ASN A 41 -22.23 46.23 -18.71
CA ASN A 41 -22.87 47.54 -18.84
C ASN A 41 -23.36 47.83 -20.26
N GLY A 42 -23.64 46.76 -21.01
CA GLY A 42 -24.08 46.86 -22.41
C GLY A 42 -22.96 47.07 -23.42
N LYS A 43 -21.70 47.21 -23.01
CA LYS A 43 -20.54 47.33 -23.88
C LYS A 43 -19.83 45.99 -24.07
N SER A 44 -19.21 45.79 -25.22
CA SER A 44 -18.35 44.63 -25.46
C SER A 44 -17.13 44.66 -24.56
N LYS A 45 -16.76 43.54 -24.04
CA LYS A 45 -15.55 43.36 -23.19
C LYS A 45 -14.68 42.25 -23.76
N SER A 46 -13.40 42.55 -23.96
CA SER A 46 -12.41 41.60 -24.46
C SER A 46 -11.58 41.03 -23.30
N HIS A 47 -11.33 39.73 -23.32
CA HIS A 47 -10.46 39.08 -22.39
C HIS A 47 -9.36 38.35 -23.13
N LYS A 48 -8.10 38.56 -22.70
CA LYS A 48 -6.96 37.82 -23.22
C LYS A 48 -6.72 36.57 -22.40
N VAL A 49 -6.59 35.43 -23.05
CA VAL A 49 -6.32 34.14 -22.42
C VAL A 49 -5.05 33.57 -23.03
N ASP A 50 -4.02 33.38 -22.20
CA ASP A 50 -2.79 32.73 -22.63
C ASP A 50 -3.04 31.22 -22.67
N ILE A 51 -2.89 30.62 -23.84
CA ILE A 51 -2.98 29.18 -24.06
C ILE A 51 -1.57 28.62 -23.99
N PRO A 52 -1.25 27.73 -22.99
CA PRO A 52 0.03 27.07 -22.95
C PRO A 52 0.19 26.14 -24.16
N ASN A 53 1.36 25.53 -24.34
CA ASN A 53 1.61 24.56 -25.41
C ASN A 53 0.53 23.47 -25.41
N TYR A 54 -0.46 23.66 -26.27
CA TYR A 54 -1.62 22.80 -26.40
C TYR A 54 -1.92 22.61 -27.90
N VAL A 55 -2.09 21.36 -28.28
CA VAL A 55 -2.48 20.98 -29.65
C VAL A 55 -3.88 20.41 -29.60
N GLY A 56 -4.81 21.02 -30.35
CA GLY A 56 -6.20 20.57 -30.35
C GLY A 56 -7.18 21.73 -30.54
N SER A 57 -8.24 21.77 -29.73
CA SER A 57 -9.20 22.85 -29.71
C SER A 57 -9.60 23.25 -28.29
N VAL A 58 -9.83 24.51 -28.05
CA VAL A 58 -10.39 25.02 -26.81
C VAL A 58 -11.85 25.36 -26.99
N ARG A 59 -12.66 24.93 -26.05
CA ARG A 59 -14.08 25.28 -25.96
C ARG A 59 -14.23 26.48 -25.05
N VAL A 60 -14.62 27.60 -25.62
CA VAL A 60 -14.94 28.81 -24.87
C VAL A 60 -16.43 28.78 -24.54
N MET A 61 -16.76 28.88 -23.27
CA MET A 61 -18.12 28.88 -22.77
C MET A 61 -18.38 30.17 -22.01
N VAL A 62 -19.47 30.83 -22.32
CA VAL A 62 -19.92 32.07 -21.64
C VAL A 62 -21.29 31.78 -21.02
N VAL A 63 -21.44 32.14 -19.75
CA VAL A 63 -22.73 32.09 -19.06
C VAL A 63 -23.03 33.50 -18.56
N ALA A 64 -24.24 34.00 -18.87
CA ALA A 64 -24.73 35.28 -18.41
C ALA A 64 -26.05 35.11 -17.65
N GLY A 65 -26.26 35.92 -16.64
CA GLY A 65 -27.51 35.94 -15.88
C GLY A 65 -27.85 37.34 -15.43
N GLU A 66 -29.14 37.69 -15.48
CA GLU A 66 -29.73 38.91 -14.98
C GLU A 66 -31.06 38.56 -14.32
N ASP A 67 -31.21 38.86 -13.05
CA ASP A 67 -32.35 38.44 -12.24
C ASP A 67 -32.61 36.93 -12.33
N LEU A 68 -33.73 36.49 -12.88
CA LEU A 68 -34.09 35.10 -13.08
C LEU A 68 -33.91 34.61 -14.53
N LYS A 69 -33.26 35.40 -15.37
CA LYS A 69 -32.98 35.08 -16.77
C LYS A 69 -31.52 34.63 -16.92
N TYR A 70 -31.30 33.55 -17.62
CA TYR A 70 -29.96 32.99 -17.88
C TYR A 70 -29.79 32.75 -19.39
N GLY A 71 -28.60 33.00 -19.86
CA GLY A 71 -28.18 32.70 -21.22
C GLY A 71 -26.80 32.07 -21.23
N ASN A 72 -26.53 31.24 -22.22
CA ASN A 72 -25.22 30.70 -22.49
C ASN A 72 -24.86 30.77 -23.98
N ALA A 73 -23.59 30.79 -24.24
CA ALA A 73 -23.04 30.64 -25.59
C ALA A 73 -21.73 29.88 -25.49
N GLU A 74 -21.43 29.11 -26.52
CA GLU A 74 -20.17 28.41 -26.62
C GLU A 74 -19.59 28.44 -28.02
N LYS A 75 -18.26 28.38 -28.12
CA LYS A 75 -17.57 28.28 -29.40
C LYS A 75 -16.30 27.44 -29.20
N THR A 76 -16.11 26.47 -30.08
CA THR A 76 -14.87 25.70 -30.17
C THR A 76 -13.92 26.39 -31.15
N VAL A 77 -12.69 26.66 -30.70
CA VAL A 77 -11.64 27.33 -31.48
C VAL A 77 -10.46 26.37 -31.60
N PRO A 78 -10.02 26.03 -32.83
CA PRO A 78 -8.82 25.20 -33.00
C PRO A 78 -7.57 26.01 -32.57
N VAL A 79 -6.66 25.31 -31.89
CA VAL A 79 -5.34 25.83 -31.52
C VAL A 79 -4.32 25.20 -32.44
N ARG A 80 -3.73 26.00 -33.33
CA ARG A 80 -2.76 25.54 -34.32
C ARG A 80 -1.58 26.53 -34.38
N ASN A 81 -0.38 25.95 -34.46
CA ASN A 81 0.84 26.71 -34.79
C ASN A 81 1.40 26.19 -36.11
N PRO A 82 2.20 26.98 -36.84
CA PRO A 82 2.81 26.57 -38.12
C PRO A 82 3.64 25.27 -37.96
N LEU A 83 4.33 25.13 -36.86
CA LEU A 83 5.07 23.92 -36.47
C LEU A 83 4.53 23.39 -35.14
N MET A 84 4.21 22.09 -35.06
CA MET A 84 3.76 21.44 -33.83
C MET A 84 4.45 20.09 -33.66
N VAL A 85 4.62 19.66 -32.38
CA VAL A 85 5.18 18.37 -32.03
C VAL A 85 4.38 17.72 -30.91
N LEU A 86 4.24 16.40 -30.98
CA LEU A 86 3.59 15.56 -29.97
C LEU A 86 4.42 14.30 -29.75
N GLY A 87 4.88 14.06 -28.53
CA GLY A 87 5.57 12.83 -28.15
C GLY A 87 4.68 11.93 -27.31
N THR A 88 4.84 10.63 -27.46
CA THR A 88 4.05 9.64 -26.71
C THR A 88 4.95 8.60 -26.06
N LEU A 89 4.78 8.35 -24.76
CA LEU A 89 5.47 7.33 -23.98
C LEU A 89 4.51 6.53 -23.12
N PRO A 90 4.90 5.35 -22.63
CA PRO A 90 4.17 4.62 -21.61
C PRO A 90 3.86 5.49 -20.38
N ARG A 91 2.77 5.20 -19.68
CA ARG A 91 2.36 5.96 -18.48
C ARG A 91 3.33 5.79 -17.31
N VAL A 92 3.97 4.64 -17.24
CA VAL A 92 5.03 4.29 -16.30
C VAL A 92 6.10 3.52 -17.03
N VAL A 93 7.31 3.48 -16.50
CA VAL A 93 8.44 2.75 -17.07
C VAL A 93 9.17 2.01 -15.96
N GLY A 94 9.65 0.80 -16.25
CA GLY A 94 10.53 0.03 -15.38
C GLY A 94 12.00 0.40 -15.57
N PRO A 95 12.87 0.23 -14.55
CA PRO A 95 14.31 0.37 -14.71
C PRO A 95 14.88 -0.58 -15.78
N LYS A 96 15.86 -0.11 -16.56
CA LYS A 96 16.54 -0.83 -17.64
C LYS A 96 15.66 -1.21 -18.85
N GLU A 97 14.42 -0.77 -18.92
CA GLU A 97 13.57 -0.96 -20.10
C GLU A 97 14.10 -0.16 -21.29
N ASP A 98 14.04 -0.78 -22.48
CA ASP A 98 14.35 -0.13 -23.76
C ASP A 98 13.04 0.38 -24.38
N ILE A 99 12.97 1.66 -24.68
CA ILE A 99 11.76 2.37 -25.04
C ILE A 99 11.96 3.10 -26.36
N THR A 100 10.99 3.05 -27.23
CA THR A 100 10.95 3.92 -28.40
C THR A 100 10.00 5.09 -28.13
N LEU A 101 10.50 6.32 -28.30
CA LEU A 101 9.74 7.55 -28.24
C LEU A 101 9.30 7.95 -29.66
N PRO A 102 8.06 7.70 -30.09
CA PRO A 102 7.52 8.26 -31.29
C PRO A 102 7.16 9.74 -31.08
N ILE A 103 7.53 10.55 -32.04
CA ILE A 103 7.24 11.99 -32.07
C ILE A 103 6.56 12.31 -33.39
N ASP A 104 5.32 12.76 -33.31
CA ASP A 104 4.60 13.32 -34.44
C ASP A 104 5.02 14.78 -34.63
N VAL A 105 5.50 15.12 -35.80
CA VAL A 105 5.91 16.46 -36.20
C VAL A 105 4.96 16.95 -37.30
N PHE A 106 4.28 18.06 -37.06
CA PHE A 106 3.30 18.63 -37.98
C PHE A 106 3.82 19.94 -38.57
N ALA A 107 3.98 19.98 -39.89
CA ALA A 107 4.19 21.18 -40.69
C ALA A 107 2.84 21.67 -41.23
N MET A 108 2.26 22.70 -40.62
CA MET A 108 0.92 23.21 -40.92
C MET A 108 0.91 24.32 -41.93
N GLU A 109 2.07 24.90 -42.27
CA GLU A 109 2.27 26.02 -43.18
C GLU A 109 3.40 25.69 -44.19
N ASP A 110 3.30 26.14 -45.42
CA ASP A 110 4.23 25.81 -46.52
C ASP A 110 5.67 26.31 -46.30
N HIS A 111 5.87 27.31 -45.43
CA HIS A 111 7.19 27.82 -45.09
C HIS A 111 7.96 26.90 -44.11
N VAL A 112 7.29 25.94 -43.46
CA VAL A 112 7.91 24.95 -42.57
C VAL A 112 8.44 23.79 -43.42
N LYS A 113 9.68 23.84 -43.87
CA LYS A 113 10.28 22.82 -44.76
C LYS A 113 11.35 21.99 -44.08
N ASN A 114 12.32 22.59 -43.46
CA ASN A 114 13.43 21.89 -42.81
C ASN A 114 13.26 22.01 -41.30
N VAL A 115 12.97 20.90 -40.65
CA VAL A 115 12.74 20.85 -39.21
C VAL A 115 13.89 20.12 -38.53
N LYS A 116 14.56 20.79 -37.60
CA LYS A 116 15.50 20.17 -36.67
C LYS A 116 14.75 19.79 -35.41
N LEU A 117 14.73 18.48 -35.10
CA LEU A 117 14.08 17.91 -33.94
C LEU A 117 15.14 17.50 -32.92
N THR A 118 15.06 18.04 -31.70
CA THR A 118 15.99 17.75 -30.60
C THR A 118 15.22 17.20 -29.40
N VAL A 119 15.70 16.10 -28.83
CA VAL A 119 15.17 15.48 -27.62
C VAL A 119 16.21 15.56 -26.53
N THR A 120 15.81 15.99 -25.36
CA THR A 120 16.63 15.99 -24.14
C THR A 120 15.90 15.26 -23.03
N ALA A 121 16.64 14.56 -22.19
CA ALA A 121 16.11 13.83 -21.05
C ALA A 121 16.97 14.09 -19.80
N ASN A 122 16.38 13.91 -18.62
CA ASN A 122 17.14 13.94 -17.39
C ASN A 122 17.83 12.60 -17.12
N GLU A 123 18.49 12.47 -15.97
CA GLU A 123 19.30 11.29 -15.57
C GLU A 123 18.54 9.97 -15.44
N PHE A 124 17.25 9.96 -15.69
CA PHE A 124 16.42 8.74 -15.70
C PHE A 124 16.33 8.08 -17.07
N PHE A 125 16.78 8.75 -18.13
CA PHE A 125 16.80 8.19 -19.47
C PHE A 125 18.12 8.46 -20.18
N GLU A 126 18.64 7.46 -20.87
CA GLU A 126 19.75 7.52 -21.78
C GLU A 126 19.20 7.49 -23.21
N LEU A 127 19.60 8.44 -24.05
CA LEU A 127 19.20 8.56 -25.45
C LEU A 127 20.32 8.04 -26.35
N ASP A 128 20.00 7.17 -27.31
CA ASP A 128 20.97 6.72 -28.33
C ASP A 128 21.37 7.89 -29.24
N GLU A 129 20.40 8.73 -29.58
CA GLU A 129 20.55 9.90 -30.45
C GLU A 129 19.66 11.04 -29.93
N SER A 130 20.17 12.26 -29.93
CA SER A 130 19.44 13.42 -29.40
C SER A 130 18.85 14.34 -30.47
N THR A 131 19.22 14.19 -31.75
CA THR A 131 18.82 15.14 -32.81
C THR A 131 18.56 14.42 -34.13
N LYS A 132 17.45 14.77 -34.81
CA LYS A 132 17.11 14.34 -36.16
C LYS A 132 16.65 15.52 -37.01
N ASN A 133 16.92 15.47 -38.30
CA ASN A 133 16.49 16.47 -39.27
C ASN A 133 15.42 15.84 -40.19
N LEU A 134 14.39 16.63 -40.48
CA LEU A 134 13.27 16.28 -41.32
C LEU A 134 13.10 17.30 -42.44
N THR A 135 12.65 16.81 -43.60
CA THR A 135 12.28 17.70 -44.71
C THR A 135 10.83 17.44 -45.09
N PHE A 136 10.07 18.52 -45.19
CA PHE A 136 8.68 18.52 -45.65
C PHE A 136 8.61 19.18 -47.05
N GLU A 137 8.17 18.40 -48.02
CA GLU A 137 7.93 18.92 -49.38
C GLU A 137 6.63 19.74 -49.45
N LYS A 138 5.64 19.37 -48.66
CA LYS A 138 4.33 19.99 -48.49
C LYS A 138 3.89 19.94 -47.03
N THR A 139 2.86 20.71 -46.68
CA THR A 139 2.20 20.59 -45.36
C THR A 139 1.75 19.16 -45.08
N GLY A 140 1.89 18.71 -43.83
CA GLY A 140 1.56 17.37 -43.41
C GLY A 140 2.22 16.98 -42.09
N ASP A 141 2.27 15.68 -41.82
CA ASP A 141 2.89 15.13 -40.62
C ASP A 141 3.92 14.05 -40.97
N GLN A 142 4.88 13.87 -40.06
CA GLN A 142 5.86 12.80 -40.09
C GLN A 142 6.13 12.28 -38.69
N VAL A 143 6.19 10.94 -38.55
CA VAL A 143 6.52 10.27 -37.29
C VAL A 143 8.01 9.96 -37.22
N VAL A 144 8.69 10.53 -36.24
CA VAL A 144 10.12 10.28 -35.97
C VAL A 144 10.26 9.55 -34.65
N ARG A 145 11.22 8.65 -34.57
CA ARG A 145 11.42 7.81 -33.39
C ARG A 145 12.81 7.98 -32.81
N PHE A 146 12.88 8.09 -31.50
CA PHE A 146 14.12 8.09 -30.72
C PHE A 146 14.15 6.88 -29.83
N LYS A 147 15.26 6.15 -29.83
CA LYS A 147 15.47 5.06 -28.88
C LYS A 147 16.04 5.63 -27.60
N MET A 148 15.53 5.15 -26.49
CA MET A 148 15.95 5.57 -25.15
C MET A 148 15.89 4.39 -24.20
N LYS A 149 16.77 4.39 -23.19
CA LYS A 149 16.84 3.37 -22.14
C LYS A 149 16.57 3.96 -20.79
N ALA A 150 15.71 3.33 -20.00
CA ALA A 150 15.51 3.73 -18.62
C ALA A 150 16.72 3.37 -17.76
N ALA A 151 17.22 4.34 -17.00
CA ALA A 151 18.32 4.15 -16.07
C ALA A 151 17.94 3.19 -14.92
N ASN A 152 18.94 2.58 -14.28
CA ASN A 152 18.71 1.74 -13.10
C ASN A 152 18.43 2.58 -11.83
N LYS A 153 17.39 3.43 -11.87
CA LYS A 153 16.98 4.34 -10.80
C LYS A 153 15.47 4.43 -10.73
N LEU A 154 14.94 4.82 -9.57
CA LEU A 154 13.51 5.09 -9.37
C LEU A 154 13.28 6.57 -9.18
N GLY A 155 12.25 7.12 -9.82
CA GLY A 155 11.87 8.52 -9.70
C GLY A 155 11.06 9.03 -10.89
N VAL A 156 11.18 10.33 -11.19
CA VAL A 156 10.45 10.96 -12.30
C VAL A 156 11.42 11.29 -13.42
N GLY A 157 11.27 10.59 -14.54
CA GLY A 157 11.92 10.89 -15.80
C GLY A 157 11.26 12.11 -16.46
N LYS A 158 12.08 13.02 -16.98
CA LYS A 158 11.63 14.20 -17.72
C LYS A 158 12.18 14.15 -19.12
N VAL A 159 11.31 14.38 -20.10
CA VAL A 159 11.69 14.43 -21.51
C VAL A 159 11.18 15.73 -22.11
N SER A 160 12.05 16.44 -22.82
CA SER A 160 11.75 17.67 -23.54
C SER A 160 12.03 17.48 -25.03
N ILE A 161 11.08 17.80 -25.85
CA ILE A 161 11.13 17.77 -27.31
C ILE A 161 11.11 19.18 -27.84
N VAL A 162 12.07 19.56 -28.67
CA VAL A 162 12.14 20.85 -29.31
C VAL A 162 12.25 20.66 -30.82
N ALA A 163 11.32 21.21 -31.58
CA ALA A 163 11.40 21.30 -33.03
C ALA A 163 11.61 22.77 -33.47
N THR A 164 12.47 23.00 -34.43
CA THR A 164 12.74 24.31 -34.98
C THR A 164 12.77 24.30 -36.52
N SER A 165 12.16 25.30 -37.17
CA SER A 165 12.21 25.49 -38.61
C SER A 165 12.21 27.00 -38.91
N GLY A 166 13.36 27.54 -39.30
CA GLY A 166 13.53 28.99 -39.47
C GLY A 166 13.22 29.74 -38.16
N LYS A 167 12.14 30.57 -38.17
CA LYS A 167 11.67 31.28 -36.98
C LYS A 167 10.68 30.50 -36.13
N GLU A 168 10.16 29.40 -36.66
CA GLU A 168 9.15 28.58 -35.97
C GLU A 168 9.83 27.67 -34.94
N LYS A 169 9.20 27.60 -33.77
CA LYS A 169 9.62 26.72 -32.67
C LYS A 169 8.43 26.08 -31.98
N ALA A 170 8.47 24.75 -31.85
CA ALA A 170 7.52 24.00 -31.07
C ALA A 170 8.23 23.22 -29.95
N THR A 171 7.64 23.15 -28.78
CA THR A 171 8.17 22.41 -27.63
C THR A 171 7.09 21.51 -27.03
N TYR A 172 7.50 20.33 -26.55
CA TYR A 172 6.62 19.42 -25.85
C TYR A 172 7.39 18.76 -24.70
N ASP A 173 6.95 18.99 -23.47
CA ASP A 173 7.58 18.50 -22.25
C ASP A 173 6.61 17.56 -21.53
N PHE A 174 7.12 16.43 -21.06
CA PHE A 174 6.35 15.50 -20.25
C PHE A 174 7.21 14.79 -19.21
N GLU A 175 6.52 14.23 -18.23
CA GLU A 175 7.11 13.49 -17.13
C GLU A 175 6.57 12.06 -17.15
N VAL A 176 7.44 11.09 -16.80
CA VAL A 176 7.10 9.66 -16.71
C VAL A 176 7.65 9.12 -15.39
N ASP A 177 6.82 8.39 -14.64
CA ASP A 177 7.26 7.72 -13.43
C ASP A 177 8.10 6.47 -13.79
N VAL A 178 9.35 6.42 -13.32
CA VAL A 178 10.16 5.21 -13.35
C VAL A 178 9.93 4.43 -12.05
N ARG A 179 9.24 3.29 -12.14
CA ARG A 179 8.75 2.51 -11.01
C ARG A 179 9.33 1.10 -10.97
N PRO A 180 9.47 0.50 -9.76
CA PRO A 180 9.91 -0.90 -9.66
C PRO A 180 8.81 -1.83 -10.15
N ALA A 181 9.21 -2.86 -10.89
CA ALA A 181 8.34 -3.96 -11.32
C ALA A 181 8.13 -5.00 -10.20
N ASN A 182 9.15 -5.26 -9.40
CA ASN A 182 9.16 -6.31 -8.39
C ASN A 182 8.97 -5.76 -6.97
N PRO A 183 8.47 -6.58 -6.02
CA PRO A 183 8.45 -6.22 -4.61
C PRO A 183 9.86 -6.19 -4.02
N PRO A 184 10.07 -5.50 -2.88
CA PRO A 184 11.32 -5.56 -2.16
C PRO A 184 11.58 -6.95 -1.58
N VAL A 185 12.82 -7.41 -1.66
CA VAL A 185 13.31 -8.65 -1.04
C VAL A 185 14.08 -8.30 0.22
N THR A 186 13.86 -9.07 1.28
CA THR A 186 14.48 -8.87 2.58
C THR A 186 15.28 -10.12 2.99
N SER A 187 16.52 -9.91 3.46
CA SER A 187 17.29 -10.95 4.14
C SER A 187 17.65 -10.51 5.56
N VAL A 188 17.71 -11.47 6.49
CA VAL A 188 17.92 -11.21 7.92
C VAL A 188 19.03 -12.09 8.46
N GLN A 189 19.92 -11.49 9.26
CA GLN A 189 20.93 -12.19 10.03
C GLN A 189 20.77 -11.81 11.50
N GLU A 190 20.85 -12.79 12.40
CA GLU A 190 20.60 -12.62 13.82
C GLU A 190 21.75 -13.15 14.67
N GLY A 191 21.94 -12.55 15.85
CA GLY A 191 22.89 -12.99 16.84
C GLY A 191 22.42 -12.69 18.27
N VAL A 192 23.01 -13.38 19.20
CA VAL A 192 22.85 -13.12 20.66
C VAL A 192 24.23 -12.92 21.21
N ILE A 193 24.45 -11.81 21.94
CA ILE A 193 25.79 -11.39 22.40
C ILE A 193 25.78 -11.30 23.90
N GLN A 194 26.66 -12.09 24.56
CA GLN A 194 26.87 -12.01 26.00
C GLN A 194 27.61 -10.70 26.37
N ALA A 195 27.60 -10.36 27.64
CA ALA A 195 28.39 -9.24 28.16
C ALA A 195 29.89 -9.43 27.81
N GLY A 196 30.49 -8.43 27.18
CA GLY A 196 31.90 -8.44 26.77
C GLY A 196 32.21 -9.13 25.44
N ASP A 197 31.24 -9.83 24.82
CA ASP A 197 31.45 -10.52 23.55
C ASP A 197 31.26 -9.62 22.34
N SER A 198 31.73 -10.08 21.17
CA SER A 198 31.60 -9.43 19.87
C SER A 198 30.82 -10.30 18.89
N TRP A 199 30.18 -9.67 17.90
CA TRP A 199 29.46 -10.33 16.81
C TRP A 199 29.71 -9.63 15.46
N GLU A 200 29.81 -10.41 14.39
CA GLU A 200 30.06 -9.91 13.06
C GLU A 200 29.09 -10.53 12.04
N SER A 201 28.78 -9.76 10.99
CA SER A 201 27.93 -10.21 9.89
C SER A 201 28.25 -9.50 8.59
N GLU A 202 28.12 -10.21 7.46
CA GLU A 202 28.30 -9.64 6.13
C GLU A 202 26.99 -8.99 5.63
N THR A 203 27.13 -7.90 4.82
CA THR A 203 26.01 -7.14 4.28
C THR A 203 26.16 -6.91 2.76
N ALA A 204 26.12 -7.95 1.97
CA ALA A 204 26.10 -7.83 0.50
C ALA A 204 24.69 -7.47 0.00
N PHE A 205 24.62 -6.68 -1.10
CA PHE A 205 23.34 -6.22 -1.70
C PHE A 205 23.33 -6.35 -3.23
N ASP A 206 22.15 -6.75 -3.76
CA ASP A 206 21.88 -6.81 -5.19
C ASP A 206 20.45 -6.30 -5.49
N GLY A 207 20.28 -4.99 -5.56
CA GLY A 207 18.98 -4.34 -5.84
C GLY A 207 19.15 -3.06 -6.65
N ILE A 208 18.01 -2.51 -7.10
CA ILE A 208 17.96 -1.23 -7.84
C ILE A 208 18.67 -0.15 -7.03
N ALA A 209 19.50 0.64 -7.68
CA ALA A 209 20.27 1.71 -7.04
C ALA A 209 19.34 2.68 -6.27
N GLY A 210 19.70 2.94 -5.00
CA GLY A 210 18.92 3.80 -4.11
C GLY A 210 17.75 3.12 -3.38
N THR A 211 17.48 1.81 -3.63
CA THR A 211 16.47 1.04 -2.90
C THR A 211 17.07 0.17 -1.79
N ASN A 212 18.39 -0.06 -1.84
CA ASN A 212 19.07 -0.90 -0.88
C ASN A 212 19.16 -0.22 0.49
N THR A 213 18.75 -0.93 1.52
CA THR A 213 18.79 -0.47 2.92
C THR A 213 19.38 -1.54 3.82
N VAL A 214 20.10 -1.12 4.86
CA VAL A 214 20.51 -1.97 5.98
C VAL A 214 19.95 -1.34 7.26
N ALA A 215 19.35 -2.16 8.11
CA ALA A 215 18.97 -1.77 9.45
C ALA A 215 19.67 -2.69 10.44
N LEU A 216 20.41 -2.09 11.39
CA LEU A 216 20.92 -2.74 12.58
C LEU A 216 19.90 -2.51 13.70
N GLU A 217 19.35 -3.58 14.26
CA GLU A 217 18.50 -3.56 15.44
C GLU A 217 19.26 -4.24 16.59
N VAL A 218 19.39 -3.54 17.73
CA VAL A 218 19.97 -4.08 18.96
C VAL A 218 18.93 -3.93 20.07
N SER A 219 18.65 -4.99 20.82
CA SER A 219 17.60 -4.98 21.84
C SER A 219 17.99 -5.72 23.11
N SER A 220 17.41 -5.31 24.25
CA SER A 220 17.57 -5.94 25.57
C SER A 220 16.64 -7.15 25.81
N PHE A 221 15.77 -7.48 24.82
CA PHE A 221 14.90 -8.66 24.83
C PHE A 221 14.91 -9.29 23.42
N PRO A 222 14.35 -10.52 23.24
CA PRO A 222 14.36 -11.16 21.92
C PRO A 222 13.86 -10.22 20.84
N ALA A 223 14.65 -10.05 19.77
CA ALA A 223 14.37 -9.08 18.71
C ALA A 223 12.98 -9.28 18.12
N ILE A 224 12.20 -8.20 18.03
CA ILE A 224 10.85 -8.21 17.49
C ILE A 224 10.78 -7.86 16.01
N ASN A 225 11.94 -7.62 15.39
CA ASN A 225 12.02 -7.24 13.98
C ASN A 225 11.20 -5.98 13.66
N LEU A 226 11.30 -4.99 14.55
CA LEU A 226 10.43 -3.81 14.54
C LEU A 226 10.36 -3.13 13.18
N GLU A 227 11.51 -2.85 12.57
CA GLU A 227 11.58 -2.11 11.32
C GLU A 227 10.96 -2.88 10.13
N GLN A 228 11.21 -4.18 10.03
CA GLN A 228 10.61 -5.02 8.98
C GLN A 228 9.10 -5.17 9.17
N ARG A 229 8.65 -5.42 10.41
CA ARG A 229 7.23 -5.56 10.73
C ARG A 229 6.46 -4.27 10.45
N MET A 230 7.02 -3.13 10.81
CA MET A 230 6.41 -1.84 10.51
C MET A 230 6.37 -1.55 9.00
N ARG A 231 7.47 -1.84 8.29
CA ARG A 231 7.48 -1.68 6.83
C ARG A 231 6.48 -2.59 6.13
N TYR A 232 6.33 -3.82 6.56
CA TYR A 232 5.33 -4.74 6.06
C TYR A 232 3.93 -4.14 6.20
N LEU A 233 3.56 -3.64 7.37
CA LEU A 233 2.25 -3.05 7.63
C LEU A 233 1.98 -1.80 6.78
N ILE A 234 2.97 -0.92 6.66
CA ILE A 234 2.83 0.35 5.92
C ILE A 234 2.77 0.12 4.41
N ARG A 235 3.52 -0.85 3.89
CA ARG A 235 3.66 -1.12 2.45
C ARG A 235 2.73 -2.20 1.91
N TYR A 236 1.95 -2.84 2.74
CA TYR A 236 1.05 -3.88 2.27
C TYR A 236 0.07 -3.31 1.23
N PRO A 237 -0.01 -3.91 0.02
CA PRO A 237 -0.68 -3.28 -1.12
C PRO A 237 -2.19 -3.19 -0.99
N HIS A 238 -2.79 -4.02 -0.14
CA HIS A 238 -4.23 -4.10 0.05
C HIS A 238 -4.71 -3.04 1.05
N GLY A 239 -5.99 -2.70 1.04
CA GLY A 239 -6.47 -1.55 1.79
C GLY A 239 -7.86 -1.69 2.38
N CYS A 240 -8.25 -2.88 2.88
CA CYS A 240 -9.48 -3.04 3.65
C CYS A 240 -9.38 -2.30 5.01
N VAL A 241 -10.50 -2.20 5.74
CA VAL A 241 -10.55 -1.50 7.03
C VAL A 241 -9.55 -2.06 8.04
N GLU A 242 -9.39 -3.40 8.07
CA GLU A 242 -8.45 -4.07 8.96
C GLU A 242 -7.01 -3.69 8.64
N GLN A 243 -6.60 -3.81 7.37
CA GLN A 243 -5.24 -3.51 6.93
C GLN A 243 -4.90 -2.03 7.06
N THR A 244 -5.85 -1.14 6.75
CA THR A 244 -5.70 0.29 7.00
C THR A 244 -5.46 0.57 8.47
N THR A 245 -6.22 -0.05 9.37
CA THR A 245 -6.06 0.10 10.82
C THR A 245 -4.71 -0.48 11.28
N SER A 246 -4.37 -1.70 10.84
CA SER A 246 -3.12 -2.37 11.20
C SER A 246 -1.87 -1.62 10.74
N SER A 247 -1.96 -0.85 9.64
CA SER A 247 -0.82 -0.07 9.15
C SER A 247 -0.50 1.14 10.02
N VAL A 248 -1.50 1.74 10.67
CA VAL A 248 -1.32 3.01 11.41
C VAL A 248 -1.36 2.84 12.93
N PHE A 249 -2.08 1.86 13.44
CA PHE A 249 -2.27 1.70 14.88
C PHE A 249 -0.97 1.51 15.66
N PRO A 250 -0.04 0.60 15.29
CA PRO A 250 1.22 0.45 16.01
C PRO A 250 2.10 1.68 15.96
N GLN A 251 1.92 2.56 14.98
CA GLN A 251 2.72 3.77 14.83
C GLN A 251 2.53 4.76 15.98
N LEU A 252 1.38 4.74 16.66
CA LEU A 252 1.12 5.52 17.86
C LEU A 252 2.13 5.26 18.99
N TYR A 253 2.78 4.09 18.97
CA TYR A 253 3.61 3.63 20.09
C TYR A 253 5.09 3.46 19.75
N LEU A 254 5.52 3.78 18.51
CA LEU A 254 6.89 3.52 18.07
C LEU A 254 7.95 4.24 18.92
N SER A 255 7.65 5.44 19.40
CA SER A 255 8.54 6.20 20.31
C SER A 255 8.78 5.50 21.67
N LYS A 256 7.94 4.53 22.03
CA LYS A 256 8.11 3.73 23.25
C LYS A 256 9.14 2.63 23.08
N PHE A 257 9.33 2.14 21.86
CA PHE A 257 10.30 1.10 21.54
C PHE A 257 11.71 1.64 21.32
N SER A 258 11.85 2.73 20.60
CA SER A 258 13.14 3.26 20.18
C SER A 258 13.13 4.78 20.09
N THR A 259 14.31 5.37 20.16
CA THR A 259 14.53 6.78 19.89
C THR A 259 14.31 7.04 18.40
N LEU A 260 13.37 7.93 18.08
CA LEU A 260 13.01 8.27 16.70
C LEU A 260 13.76 9.53 16.26
N GLY A 261 14.20 9.55 15.00
CA GLY A 261 14.70 10.78 14.38
C GLY A 261 13.53 11.66 13.93
N LYS A 262 13.74 12.98 13.91
CA LYS A 262 12.73 14.00 13.55
C LYS A 262 11.97 13.69 12.25
N GLN A 263 12.68 13.20 11.25
CA GLN A 263 12.07 12.81 9.97
C GLN A 263 11.06 11.66 10.12
N ARG A 264 11.39 10.67 10.96
CA ARG A 264 10.51 9.53 11.23
C ARG A 264 9.27 9.94 12.01
N GLU A 265 9.42 10.88 12.93
CA GLU A 265 8.27 11.45 13.67
C GLU A 265 7.28 12.13 12.73
N ILE A 266 7.78 12.95 11.77
CA ILE A 266 6.95 13.60 10.75
C ILE A 266 6.23 12.55 9.87
N GLU A 267 6.93 11.49 9.45
CA GLU A 267 6.33 10.40 8.67
C GLU A 267 5.18 9.72 9.45
N ILE A 268 5.40 9.40 10.72
CA ILE A 268 4.43 8.76 11.59
C ILE A 268 3.21 9.65 11.76
N GLU A 269 3.40 10.92 12.06
CA GLU A 269 2.32 11.90 12.21
C GLU A 269 1.47 11.98 10.94
N ASN A 270 2.11 12.07 9.77
CA ASN A 270 1.40 12.09 8.49
C ASN A 270 0.66 10.78 8.23
N ASN A 271 1.27 9.62 8.49
CA ASN A 271 0.63 8.32 8.29
C ASN A 271 -0.63 8.18 9.15
N ILE A 272 -0.55 8.56 10.43
CA ILE A 272 -1.69 8.49 11.36
C ILE A 272 -2.82 9.40 10.87
N LYS A 273 -2.54 10.67 10.54
CA LYS A 273 -3.53 11.61 10.01
C LYS A 273 -4.20 11.07 8.74
N GLN A 274 -3.43 10.54 7.81
CA GLN A 274 -3.96 9.95 6.58
C GLN A 274 -4.78 8.68 6.86
N GLY A 275 -4.37 7.86 7.82
CA GLY A 275 -5.14 6.69 8.27
C GLY A 275 -6.51 7.06 8.83
N ILE A 276 -6.59 8.09 9.66
CA ILE A 276 -7.85 8.61 10.20
C ILE A 276 -8.77 9.08 9.06
N LEU A 277 -8.26 9.89 8.13
CA LEU A 277 -9.02 10.38 6.96
C LEU A 277 -9.47 9.23 6.04
N ARG A 278 -8.61 8.21 5.88
CA ARG A 278 -8.99 7.04 5.09
C ARG A 278 -10.11 6.25 5.78
N LEU A 279 -10.02 6.02 7.09
CA LEU A 279 -11.06 5.33 7.85
C LEU A 279 -12.41 6.04 7.77
N GLN A 280 -12.45 7.36 7.60
CA GLN A 280 -13.70 8.09 7.36
C GLN A 280 -14.45 7.58 6.12
N LYS A 281 -13.74 7.12 5.08
CA LYS A 281 -14.36 6.57 3.85
C LYS A 281 -15.01 5.20 4.06
N PHE A 282 -14.64 4.49 5.11
CA PHE A 282 -15.25 3.21 5.49
C PHE A 282 -16.45 3.41 6.41
N GLN A 283 -16.64 4.61 6.99
CA GLN A 283 -17.73 4.83 7.92
C GLN A 283 -19.07 4.82 7.18
N THR A 284 -19.92 3.87 7.56
CA THR A 284 -21.28 3.71 7.01
C THR A 284 -22.26 4.72 7.61
N ALA A 285 -23.43 4.84 7.02
CA ALA A 285 -24.47 5.76 7.49
C ALA A 285 -24.88 5.51 8.95
N ASN A 286 -24.88 4.25 9.40
CA ASN A 286 -25.18 3.85 10.77
C ASN A 286 -24.01 4.02 11.76
N GLY A 287 -22.86 4.52 11.31
CA GLY A 287 -21.70 4.85 12.13
C GLY A 287 -20.68 3.74 12.33
N GLY A 288 -20.95 2.49 11.92
CA GLY A 288 -19.95 1.41 11.87
C GLY A 288 -18.98 1.59 10.71
N PHE A 289 -18.01 0.69 10.58
CA PHE A 289 -17.04 0.71 9.48
C PHE A 289 -17.26 -0.51 8.57
N SER A 290 -17.39 -0.26 7.28
CA SER A 290 -17.49 -1.30 6.25
C SER A 290 -16.15 -2.01 6.03
N TYR A 291 -16.15 -3.15 5.34
CA TYR A 291 -14.91 -3.87 5.01
C TYR A 291 -14.14 -3.16 3.89
N TRP A 292 -14.81 -2.78 2.82
CA TRP A 292 -14.26 -1.96 1.75
C TRP A 292 -14.83 -0.54 1.76
N PRO A 293 -14.12 0.47 1.21
CA PRO A 293 -14.63 1.84 1.14
C PRO A 293 -15.91 1.92 0.31
N GLY A 294 -16.93 2.57 0.85
CA GLY A 294 -18.19 2.80 0.14
C GLY A 294 -19.23 1.70 0.25
N ASP A 295 -18.92 0.56 0.87
CA ASP A 295 -19.91 -0.46 1.18
C ASP A 295 -20.95 0.06 2.19
N SER A 296 -22.19 -0.44 2.05
CA SER A 296 -23.32 0.01 2.90
C SER A 296 -23.36 -0.68 4.26
N TYR A 297 -22.72 -1.84 4.40
CA TYR A 297 -22.80 -2.69 5.60
C TYR A 297 -21.56 -2.58 6.47
N ALA A 298 -21.77 -2.34 7.76
CA ALA A 298 -20.71 -2.32 8.73
C ALA A 298 -20.13 -3.73 8.98
N ASN A 299 -18.81 -3.86 8.92
CA ASN A 299 -18.09 -5.05 9.34
C ASN A 299 -17.93 -5.04 10.87
N ASN A 300 -18.35 -6.10 11.55
CA ASN A 300 -18.36 -6.13 13.01
C ASN A 300 -16.96 -6.05 13.62
N TRP A 301 -16.00 -6.85 13.11
CA TRP A 301 -14.62 -6.81 13.59
C TRP A 301 -13.90 -5.52 13.19
N GLY A 302 -14.00 -5.13 11.92
CA GLY A 302 -13.42 -3.88 11.43
C GLY A 302 -13.89 -2.67 12.21
N SER A 303 -15.19 -2.65 12.58
CA SER A 303 -15.76 -1.56 13.37
C SER A 303 -15.15 -1.46 14.77
N VAL A 304 -14.98 -2.57 15.49
CA VAL A 304 -14.37 -2.51 16.83
C VAL A 304 -12.88 -2.22 16.77
N TYR A 305 -12.17 -2.77 15.78
CA TYR A 305 -10.74 -2.58 15.62
C TYR A 305 -10.38 -1.14 15.19
N ALA A 306 -11.07 -0.60 14.20
CA ALA A 306 -10.90 0.81 13.80
C ALA A 306 -11.27 1.78 14.93
N SER A 307 -12.32 1.45 15.69
CA SER A 307 -12.72 2.28 16.86
C SER A 307 -11.67 2.29 17.95
N HIS A 308 -10.98 1.17 18.18
CA HIS A 308 -9.86 1.11 19.14
C HIS A 308 -8.75 2.08 18.73
N PHE A 309 -8.31 1.97 17.48
CA PHE A 309 -7.29 2.89 16.94
C PHE A 309 -7.71 4.36 17.07
N LEU A 310 -8.93 4.69 16.68
CA LEU A 310 -9.40 6.08 16.69
C LEU A 310 -9.45 6.68 18.11
N LEU A 311 -9.84 5.89 19.12
CA LEU A 311 -9.84 6.33 20.51
C LEU A 311 -8.43 6.51 21.07
N GLU A 312 -7.50 5.60 20.76
CA GLU A 312 -6.10 5.73 21.15
C GLU A 312 -5.43 6.91 20.43
N ALA A 313 -5.72 7.11 19.13
CA ALA A 313 -5.20 8.23 18.37
C ALA A 313 -5.69 9.59 18.96
N GLU A 314 -6.98 9.69 19.33
CA GLU A 314 -7.52 10.87 19.99
C GLU A 314 -6.84 11.13 21.34
N LYS A 315 -6.59 10.11 22.13
CA LYS A 315 -5.87 10.18 23.41
C LYS A 315 -4.43 10.68 23.23
N GLU A 316 -3.77 10.29 22.13
CA GLU A 316 -2.43 10.78 21.75
C GLU A 316 -2.47 12.17 21.06
N GLY A 317 -3.64 12.84 21.01
CA GLY A 317 -3.79 14.23 20.56
C GLY A 317 -4.16 14.39 19.08
N TYR A 318 -4.46 13.32 18.35
CA TYR A 318 -4.91 13.43 16.96
C TYR A 318 -6.39 13.80 16.85
N ALA A 319 -6.69 14.79 16.02
CA ALA A 319 -8.07 15.22 15.77
C ALA A 319 -8.82 14.21 14.90
N LEU A 320 -10.03 13.85 15.31
CA LEU A 320 -10.93 13.03 14.50
C LEU A 320 -11.89 13.91 13.68
N PRO A 321 -12.31 13.46 12.47
CA PRO A 321 -13.32 14.16 11.68
C PRO A 321 -14.61 14.42 12.47
N PHE A 322 -15.23 15.57 12.20
CA PHE A 322 -16.43 16.00 12.90
C PHE A 322 -17.55 14.94 12.87
N GLY A 323 -18.11 14.63 14.02
CA GLY A 323 -19.20 13.66 14.17
C GLY A 323 -18.81 12.19 14.08
N MET A 324 -17.60 11.86 13.62
CA MET A 324 -17.14 10.48 13.40
C MET A 324 -17.19 9.64 14.67
N LYS A 325 -16.62 10.15 15.78
CA LYS A 325 -16.61 9.47 17.08
C LYS A 325 -18.01 9.24 17.61
N ASN A 326 -18.87 10.24 17.54
CA ASN A 326 -20.24 10.12 18.08
C ASN A 326 -21.04 9.05 17.33
N LYS A 327 -21.01 9.03 16.00
CA LYS A 327 -21.67 8.01 15.18
C LYS A 327 -21.11 6.61 15.47
N MET A 328 -19.81 6.50 15.57
CA MET A 328 -19.11 5.25 15.91
C MET A 328 -19.55 4.69 17.25
N LEU A 329 -19.56 5.51 18.32
CA LEU A 329 -19.96 5.07 19.66
C LEU A 329 -21.45 4.75 19.74
N GLN A 330 -22.32 5.49 19.05
CA GLN A 330 -23.75 5.17 18.94
C GLN A 330 -23.96 3.80 18.28
N HIS A 331 -23.27 3.52 17.16
CA HIS A 331 -23.32 2.23 16.50
C HIS A 331 -22.88 1.10 17.44
N LEU A 332 -21.70 1.22 18.05
CA LEU A 332 -21.18 0.20 18.96
C LEU A 332 -22.12 -0.04 20.16
N GLY A 333 -22.67 1.02 20.75
CA GLY A 333 -23.62 0.89 21.87
C GLY A 333 -24.93 0.21 21.45
N SER A 334 -25.49 0.57 20.31
CA SER A 334 -26.70 -0.08 19.77
C SER A 334 -26.48 -1.56 19.53
N VAL A 335 -25.39 -1.92 18.84
CA VAL A 335 -25.05 -3.33 18.58
C VAL A 335 -24.73 -4.10 19.87
N ALA A 336 -24.05 -3.46 20.86
CA ALA A 336 -23.79 -4.09 22.16
C ALA A 336 -25.07 -4.46 22.91
N LYS A 337 -26.07 -3.57 22.89
CA LYS A 337 -27.37 -3.79 23.54
C LYS A 337 -28.20 -4.87 22.86
N SER A 338 -28.27 -4.85 21.55
CA SER A 338 -29.07 -5.78 20.74
C SER A 338 -28.40 -7.12 20.52
N TRP A 339 -27.10 -7.26 20.81
CA TRP A 339 -26.36 -8.50 20.55
C TRP A 339 -26.99 -9.69 21.26
N ARG A 340 -27.14 -10.77 20.50
CA ARG A 340 -27.52 -12.09 20.99
C ARG A 340 -26.46 -13.08 20.58
N ARG A 341 -26.22 -14.07 21.42
CA ARG A 341 -25.27 -15.15 21.08
C ARG A 341 -25.80 -15.91 19.88
N PRO A 342 -24.99 -16.04 18.79
CA PRO A 342 -25.40 -16.79 17.61
C PRO A 342 -25.71 -18.26 17.94
N SER A 343 -26.72 -18.84 17.30
CA SER A 343 -27.04 -20.26 17.44
C SER A 343 -25.87 -21.11 16.94
N ARG A 344 -25.66 -22.27 17.59
CA ARG A 344 -24.63 -23.25 17.17
C ARG A 344 -24.85 -23.75 15.73
N ASN A 345 -26.08 -23.71 15.23
CA ASN A 345 -26.45 -24.16 13.89
C ASN A 345 -26.26 -23.08 12.81
N ASP A 346 -26.13 -21.83 13.21
CA ASP A 346 -25.92 -20.72 12.29
C ASP A 346 -24.43 -20.45 12.11
N LYS A 347 -23.80 -21.19 11.20
CA LYS A 347 -22.37 -21.05 10.91
C LYS A 347 -22.00 -19.65 10.44
N TYR A 348 -22.86 -18.97 9.68
CA TYR A 348 -22.59 -17.65 9.13
C TYR A 348 -22.57 -16.57 10.22
N TYR A 349 -23.61 -16.50 11.04
CA TYR A 349 -23.73 -15.55 12.15
C TYR A 349 -22.69 -15.78 13.24
N ARG A 350 -22.35 -17.05 13.50
CA ARG A 350 -21.41 -17.45 14.54
C ARG A 350 -20.02 -16.84 14.36
N TYR A 351 -19.57 -16.66 13.14
CA TYR A 351 -18.25 -16.09 12.86
C TYR A 351 -18.27 -14.56 12.77
N GLN A 352 -19.32 -13.97 12.25
CA GLN A 352 -19.39 -12.51 12.06
C GLN A 352 -19.61 -11.72 13.36
N SER A 353 -20.26 -12.30 14.36
CA SER A 353 -20.61 -11.60 15.60
C SER A 353 -20.42 -12.52 16.82
N ASN A 354 -19.23 -13.12 16.91
CA ASN A 354 -18.87 -14.02 18.01
C ASN A 354 -18.67 -13.27 19.33
N GLU A 355 -18.48 -14.03 20.41
CA GLU A 355 -18.30 -13.52 21.77
C GLU A 355 -17.05 -12.64 21.91
N LEU A 356 -15.97 -12.94 21.17
CA LEU A 356 -14.77 -12.13 21.18
C LEU A 356 -15.05 -10.72 20.60
N THR A 357 -15.76 -10.64 19.48
CA THR A 357 -16.15 -9.36 18.89
C THR A 357 -17.04 -8.56 19.85
N GLN A 358 -17.97 -9.22 20.56
CA GLN A 358 -18.80 -8.57 21.56
C GLN A 358 -17.99 -8.10 22.78
N SER A 359 -17.08 -8.95 23.29
CA SER A 359 -16.17 -8.57 24.40
C SER A 359 -15.33 -7.35 24.02
N TYR A 360 -14.83 -7.34 22.78
CA TYR A 360 -14.03 -6.23 22.29
C TYR A 360 -14.85 -4.95 22.14
N ARG A 361 -16.08 -5.04 21.64
CA ARG A 361 -17.00 -3.90 21.56
C ARG A 361 -17.25 -3.29 22.94
N LEU A 362 -17.47 -4.12 23.95
CA LEU A 362 -17.68 -3.70 25.34
C LEU A 362 -16.42 -3.06 25.92
N PHE A 363 -15.24 -3.59 25.58
CA PHE A 363 -13.96 -3.00 25.96
C PHE A 363 -13.79 -1.58 25.39
N ILE A 364 -14.11 -1.40 24.10
CA ILE A 364 -14.04 -0.08 23.43
C ILE A 364 -15.03 0.93 24.06
N LEU A 365 -16.24 0.49 24.35
CA LEU A 365 -17.23 1.35 25.02
C LEU A 365 -16.79 1.73 26.43
N ALA A 366 -16.19 0.80 27.18
CA ALA A 366 -15.62 1.08 28.50
C ALA A 366 -14.45 2.09 28.39
N MET A 367 -13.57 1.92 27.42
CA MET A 367 -12.45 2.83 27.12
C MET A 367 -12.95 4.25 26.78
N ALA A 368 -14.03 4.36 26.03
CA ALA A 368 -14.65 5.63 25.66
C ALA A 368 -15.44 6.31 26.80
N GLY A 369 -15.48 5.71 28.00
CA GLY A 369 -16.27 6.21 29.15
C GLY A 369 -17.78 6.04 28.97
N LYS A 370 -18.21 5.16 28.06
CA LYS A 370 -19.63 4.84 27.79
C LYS A 370 -19.91 3.33 27.95
N PRO A 371 -19.61 2.74 29.15
CA PRO A 371 -19.74 1.32 29.36
C PRO A 371 -21.20 0.85 29.28
N GLU A 372 -21.41 -0.25 28.57
CA GLU A 372 -22.70 -0.95 28.51
C GLU A 372 -22.74 -2.09 29.55
N VAL A 373 -22.80 -1.73 30.84
CA VAL A 373 -22.65 -2.68 31.96
C VAL A 373 -23.68 -3.81 31.90
N GLY A 374 -24.93 -3.54 31.49
CA GLY A 374 -25.94 -4.57 31.31
C GLY A 374 -25.54 -5.61 30.25
N ALA A 375 -24.91 -5.18 29.15
CA ALA A 375 -24.41 -6.10 28.13
C ALA A 375 -23.15 -6.86 28.59
N MET A 376 -22.27 -6.20 29.39
CA MET A 376 -21.11 -6.86 30.02
C MET A 376 -21.56 -7.98 30.97
N ASN A 377 -22.56 -7.71 31.82
CA ASN A 377 -23.09 -8.70 32.75
C ASN A 377 -23.74 -9.88 32.00
N ARG A 378 -24.57 -9.61 30.98
CA ARG A 378 -25.17 -10.68 30.16
C ARG A 378 -24.10 -11.57 29.50
N LEU A 379 -23.02 -10.96 29.00
CA LEU A 379 -21.94 -11.73 28.37
C LEU A 379 -21.20 -12.59 29.40
N ARG A 380 -20.97 -12.09 30.60
CA ARG A 380 -20.29 -12.80 31.69
C ARG A 380 -21.04 -14.07 32.13
N GLU A 381 -22.37 -14.11 31.99
CA GLU A 381 -23.19 -15.28 32.39
C GLU A 381 -22.94 -16.54 31.53
N PHE A 382 -22.30 -16.36 30.36
CA PHE A 382 -21.93 -17.52 29.55
C PHE A 382 -20.67 -18.22 30.11
N SER A 383 -20.83 -19.43 30.64
CA SER A 383 -19.74 -20.22 31.26
C SER A 383 -18.70 -20.70 30.25
N ASP A 384 -19.08 -20.85 28.99
CA ASP A 384 -18.30 -21.40 27.88
C ASP A 384 -17.69 -20.31 26.93
N LEU A 385 -17.48 -19.09 27.43
CA LEU A 385 -16.77 -18.07 26.70
C LEU A 385 -15.35 -18.54 26.32
N SER A 386 -14.90 -18.18 25.09
CA SER A 386 -13.51 -18.41 24.72
C SER A 386 -12.55 -17.68 25.66
N VAL A 387 -11.34 -18.23 25.81
CA VAL A 387 -10.31 -17.67 26.69
C VAL A 387 -10.07 -16.19 26.36
N THR A 388 -9.89 -15.86 25.09
CA THR A 388 -9.64 -14.48 24.63
C THR A 388 -10.82 -13.56 24.91
N ALA A 389 -12.08 -14.04 24.74
CA ALA A 389 -13.26 -13.26 25.07
C ALA A 389 -13.36 -12.95 26.57
N LYS A 390 -13.05 -13.92 27.45
CA LYS A 390 -12.98 -13.73 28.90
C LYS A 390 -11.95 -12.65 29.26
N TRP A 391 -10.74 -12.73 28.72
CA TRP A 391 -9.69 -11.75 28.96
C TRP A 391 -10.09 -10.36 28.47
N LYS A 392 -10.62 -10.21 27.26
CA LYS A 392 -11.03 -8.91 26.74
C LYS A 392 -12.20 -8.30 27.53
N LEU A 393 -13.16 -9.14 28.01
CA LEU A 393 -14.22 -8.70 28.92
C LEU A 393 -13.67 -8.29 30.29
N ALA A 394 -12.67 -9.02 30.83
CA ALA A 394 -12.00 -8.62 32.07
C ALA A 394 -11.32 -7.25 31.91
N GLY A 395 -10.70 -6.98 30.76
CA GLY A 395 -10.18 -5.66 30.43
C GLY A 395 -11.25 -4.58 30.47
N ALA A 396 -12.45 -4.85 29.94
CA ALA A 396 -13.58 -3.92 30.01
C ALA A 396 -13.98 -3.61 31.48
N TYR A 397 -14.06 -4.62 32.33
CA TYR A 397 -14.34 -4.42 33.77
C TYR A 397 -13.21 -3.66 34.48
N GLN A 398 -11.95 -3.94 34.12
CA GLN A 398 -10.78 -3.22 34.66
C GLN A 398 -10.84 -1.72 34.33
N LEU A 399 -11.21 -1.36 33.09
CA LEU A 399 -11.34 0.03 32.64
C LEU A 399 -12.40 0.82 33.42
N ILE A 400 -13.48 0.17 33.82
CA ILE A 400 -14.54 0.79 34.67
C ILE A 400 -14.28 0.62 36.17
N LYS A 401 -13.03 0.28 36.57
CA LYS A 401 -12.60 0.12 37.95
C LYS A 401 -13.28 -1.03 38.73
N GLN A 402 -13.95 -1.95 38.07
CA GLN A 402 -14.48 -3.16 38.69
C GLN A 402 -13.42 -4.28 38.75
N THR A 403 -12.31 -3.98 39.40
CA THR A 403 -11.10 -4.82 39.45
C THR A 403 -11.34 -6.20 40.02
N THR A 404 -12.19 -6.34 41.04
CA THR A 404 -12.54 -7.64 41.64
C THR A 404 -13.25 -8.54 40.63
N THR A 405 -14.23 -7.99 39.88
CA THR A 405 -14.93 -8.72 38.83
C THR A 405 -13.99 -9.13 37.70
N ALA A 406 -13.10 -8.20 37.28
CA ALA A 406 -12.09 -8.48 36.27
C ALA A 406 -11.17 -9.63 36.67
N LYS A 407 -10.63 -9.62 37.90
CA LYS A 407 -9.77 -10.69 38.43
C LYS A 407 -10.47 -12.05 38.49
N LYS A 408 -11.66 -12.10 39.11
CA LYS A 408 -12.45 -13.35 39.20
C LYS A 408 -12.73 -13.99 37.83
N LEU A 409 -13.01 -13.17 36.80
CA LEU A 409 -13.32 -13.68 35.45
C LEU A 409 -12.16 -14.41 34.80
N VAL A 410 -10.91 -14.08 35.12
CA VAL A 410 -9.71 -14.64 34.50
C VAL A 410 -8.77 -15.35 35.47
N GLU A 411 -9.18 -15.56 36.72
CA GLU A 411 -8.36 -16.17 37.77
C GLU A 411 -7.84 -17.56 37.36
N SER A 412 -8.71 -18.40 36.82
CA SER A 412 -8.39 -19.75 36.33
C SER A 412 -8.19 -19.82 34.80
N SER A 413 -8.17 -18.65 34.10
CA SER A 413 -8.06 -18.65 32.66
C SER A 413 -6.64 -18.79 32.18
N SER A 414 -6.41 -19.65 31.18
CA SER A 414 -5.12 -19.79 30.51
C SER A 414 -4.70 -18.47 29.83
N VAL A 415 -3.39 -18.27 29.71
CA VAL A 415 -2.80 -17.24 28.84
C VAL A 415 -2.24 -17.84 27.54
N VAL A 416 -2.27 -19.17 27.41
CA VAL A 416 -1.82 -19.90 26.23
C VAL A 416 -3.03 -20.28 25.40
N ILE A 417 -2.96 -19.98 24.12
CA ILE A 417 -4.01 -20.27 23.15
C ILE A 417 -3.56 -21.46 22.29
N ASN A 418 -4.46 -22.43 22.08
CA ASN A 418 -4.21 -23.52 21.14
C ASN A 418 -4.06 -22.98 19.73
N ASN A 419 -3.16 -23.57 18.95
CA ASN A 419 -2.92 -23.13 17.58
C ASN A 419 -4.20 -23.18 16.75
N TYR A 420 -4.56 -22.04 16.21
CA TYR A 420 -5.62 -21.89 15.21
C TYR A 420 -5.29 -20.72 14.30
N ARG A 421 -5.92 -20.67 13.15
CA ARG A 421 -5.87 -19.58 12.21
C ARG A 421 -7.23 -19.37 11.57
N GLU A 422 -7.67 -18.14 11.48
CA GLU A 422 -8.91 -17.73 10.85
C GLU A 422 -8.60 -16.80 9.69
N LEU A 423 -9.06 -17.16 8.50
CA LEU A 423 -8.77 -16.43 7.25
C LEU A 423 -9.82 -15.34 6.94
N SER A 424 -10.82 -15.19 7.80
CA SER A 424 -11.93 -14.27 7.62
C SER A 424 -12.53 -13.87 8.96
N TYR A 425 -13.50 -12.98 8.97
CA TYR A 425 -14.25 -12.50 10.12
C TYR A 425 -13.41 -11.71 11.12
N SER A 426 -12.80 -12.38 12.11
CA SER A 426 -11.91 -11.75 13.09
C SER A 426 -10.44 -11.83 12.69
N TYR A 427 -10.12 -12.54 11.61
CA TYR A 427 -8.74 -12.76 11.11
C TYR A 427 -7.79 -13.22 12.19
N GLY A 428 -8.30 -14.09 13.07
CA GLY A 428 -7.65 -14.52 14.30
C GLY A 428 -6.54 -15.53 14.11
N SER A 429 -5.64 -15.53 15.09
CA SER A 429 -4.64 -16.55 15.28
C SER A 429 -4.32 -16.69 16.76
N ALA A 430 -3.76 -17.84 17.17
CA ALA A 430 -3.30 -18.01 18.55
C ALA A 430 -2.35 -16.86 18.97
N GLN A 431 -1.46 -16.44 18.08
CA GLN A 431 -0.51 -15.35 18.34
C GLN A 431 -1.20 -14.00 18.52
N ARG A 432 -2.22 -13.66 17.69
CA ARG A 432 -3.01 -12.44 17.85
C ARG A 432 -3.75 -12.45 19.19
N ASP A 433 -4.31 -13.58 19.56
CA ASP A 433 -5.08 -13.70 20.81
C ASP A 433 -4.18 -13.64 22.04
N GLU A 434 -2.99 -14.21 21.98
CA GLU A 434 -1.96 -14.05 23.02
C GLU A 434 -1.54 -12.59 23.18
N ALA A 435 -1.44 -11.85 22.09
CA ALA A 435 -1.18 -10.41 22.14
C ALA A 435 -2.34 -9.61 22.78
N ILE A 436 -3.61 -9.98 22.49
CA ILE A 436 -4.77 -9.38 23.16
C ILE A 436 -4.73 -9.67 24.68
N ILE A 437 -4.34 -10.89 25.09
CA ILE A 437 -4.21 -11.24 26.50
C ILE A 437 -3.08 -10.44 27.15
N LEU A 438 -1.94 -10.26 26.47
CA LEU A 438 -0.82 -9.45 26.98
C LEU A 438 -1.25 -7.99 27.21
N GLU A 439 -2.03 -7.40 26.32
CA GLU A 439 -2.61 -6.07 26.49
C GLU A 439 -3.43 -5.98 27.80
N VAL A 440 -4.30 -6.94 28.05
CA VAL A 440 -5.15 -6.97 29.25
C VAL A 440 -4.33 -7.20 30.51
N LEU A 441 -3.34 -8.10 30.49
CA LEU A 441 -2.44 -8.34 31.61
C LEU A 441 -1.66 -7.07 31.98
N SER A 442 -1.21 -6.31 30.96
CA SER A 442 -0.51 -5.03 31.15
C SER A 442 -1.44 -4.00 31.80
N LEU A 443 -2.69 -3.91 31.33
CA LEU A 443 -3.73 -3.06 31.89
C LEU A 443 -4.07 -3.43 33.36
N MET A 444 -4.10 -4.72 33.68
CA MET A 444 -4.35 -5.22 35.05
C MET A 444 -3.12 -5.16 35.94
N LYS A 445 -1.95 -4.78 35.42
CA LYS A 445 -0.65 -4.74 36.08
C LYS A 445 -0.19 -6.11 36.65
N ASP A 446 -0.56 -7.19 35.97
CA ASP A 446 -0.11 -8.55 36.31
C ASP A 446 1.28 -8.81 35.70
N LYS A 447 2.31 -8.34 36.41
CA LYS A 447 3.69 -8.34 35.92
C LYS A 447 4.23 -9.74 35.59
N SER A 448 3.92 -10.74 36.44
CA SER A 448 4.48 -12.10 36.28
C SER A 448 3.97 -12.80 35.02
N ARG A 449 2.65 -12.87 34.85
CA ARG A 449 2.04 -13.50 33.65
C ARG A 449 2.36 -12.70 32.40
N ALA A 450 2.37 -11.36 32.49
CA ALA A 450 2.71 -10.47 31.38
C ALA A 450 4.14 -10.69 30.87
N ALA A 451 5.15 -10.79 31.75
CA ALA A 451 6.55 -10.96 31.35
C ALA A 451 6.78 -12.27 30.58
N ASN A 452 6.20 -13.39 31.06
CA ASN A 452 6.32 -14.67 30.38
C ASN A 452 5.63 -14.66 28.99
N LEU A 453 4.46 -14.02 28.89
CA LEU A 453 3.74 -13.94 27.63
C LEU A 453 4.42 -12.96 26.66
N ALA A 454 4.97 -11.85 27.15
CA ALA A 454 5.73 -10.89 26.35
C ALA A 454 6.97 -11.52 25.70
N LYS A 455 7.71 -12.36 26.45
CA LYS A 455 8.85 -13.12 25.90
C LYS A 455 8.42 -14.00 24.74
N LYS A 456 7.29 -14.74 24.88
CA LYS A 456 6.73 -15.57 23.80
C LYS A 456 6.30 -14.75 22.59
N VAL A 457 5.60 -13.63 22.79
CA VAL A 457 5.17 -12.72 21.73
C VAL A 457 6.40 -12.16 20.99
N ALA A 458 7.43 -11.71 21.71
CA ALA A 458 8.67 -11.21 21.11
C ALA A 458 9.37 -12.30 20.27
N GLN A 459 9.52 -13.52 20.78
CA GLN A 459 10.09 -14.64 20.03
C GLN A 459 9.33 -14.97 18.75
N ASN A 460 7.97 -14.93 18.80
CA ASN A 460 7.14 -15.14 17.62
C ASN A 460 7.34 -14.02 16.58
N MET A 461 7.47 -12.77 17.02
CA MET A 461 7.73 -11.62 16.15
C MET A 461 9.13 -11.66 15.53
N GLY A 462 10.14 -12.07 16.31
CA GLY A 462 11.51 -12.19 15.88
C GLY A 462 11.73 -13.32 14.89
N GLY A 463 10.98 -14.41 14.97
CA GLY A 463 11.11 -15.55 14.07
C GLY A 463 10.81 -15.18 12.61
N GLY A 464 11.45 -15.90 11.68
CA GLY A 464 11.22 -15.74 10.23
C GLY A 464 9.84 -16.19 9.75
N ARG A 465 8.95 -16.59 10.66
CA ARG A 465 7.59 -17.01 10.33
C ARG A 465 6.74 -15.81 9.92
N TRP A 466 5.94 -16.03 8.91
CA TRP A 466 4.96 -15.05 8.47
C TRP A 466 3.90 -14.80 9.56
N MET A 467 3.48 -13.56 9.68
CA MET A 467 2.38 -13.10 10.53
C MET A 467 1.43 -12.22 9.71
N SER A 468 0.12 -12.35 9.91
CA SER A 468 -0.85 -11.46 9.27
C SER A 468 -0.66 -10.00 9.72
N THR A 469 -1.20 -9.07 8.94
CA THR A 469 -1.20 -7.64 9.28
C THR A 469 -1.73 -7.41 10.68
N GLN A 470 -2.85 -8.01 11.02
CA GLN A 470 -3.48 -7.89 12.33
C GLN A 470 -2.66 -8.52 13.46
N THR A 471 -2.11 -9.73 13.25
CA THR A 471 -1.27 -10.38 14.27
C THR A 471 -0.02 -9.56 14.54
N THR A 472 0.60 -9.01 13.49
CA THR A 472 1.77 -8.12 13.61
C THR A 472 1.42 -6.85 14.38
N ALA A 473 0.32 -6.19 14.01
CA ALA A 473 -0.11 -4.94 14.64
C ALA A 473 -0.46 -5.14 16.13
N TYR A 474 -1.25 -6.16 16.46
CA TYR A 474 -1.60 -6.45 17.85
C TYR A 474 -0.38 -6.81 18.70
N SER A 475 0.57 -7.58 18.15
CA SER A 475 1.81 -7.92 18.87
C SER A 475 2.62 -6.66 19.18
N LEU A 476 2.75 -5.72 18.25
CA LEU A 476 3.43 -4.44 18.48
C LEU A 476 2.71 -3.60 19.53
N ILE A 477 1.39 -3.47 19.45
CA ILE A 477 0.57 -2.72 20.42
C ILE A 477 0.74 -3.31 21.82
N ALA A 478 0.56 -4.60 21.98
CA ALA A 478 0.66 -5.27 23.27
C ALA A 478 2.06 -5.18 23.87
N MET A 479 3.10 -5.34 23.05
CA MET A 479 4.49 -5.17 23.49
C MET A 479 4.78 -3.74 23.93
N SER A 480 4.26 -2.72 23.23
CA SER A 480 4.47 -1.33 23.64
C SER A 480 3.83 -1.02 25.00
N GLN A 481 2.60 -1.51 25.21
CA GLN A 481 1.91 -1.35 26.49
C GLN A 481 2.59 -2.11 27.63
N PHE A 482 3.13 -3.31 27.33
CA PHE A 482 3.93 -4.05 28.30
C PHE A 482 5.19 -3.28 28.71
N ILE A 483 5.96 -2.75 27.76
CA ILE A 483 7.17 -1.96 28.00
C ILE A 483 6.85 -0.72 28.84
N GLU A 484 5.78 0.00 28.50
CA GLU A 484 5.35 1.19 29.25
C GLU A 484 5.04 0.89 30.73
N ASN A 485 4.42 -0.27 31.00
CA ASN A 485 3.99 -0.64 32.34
C ASN A 485 5.06 -1.37 33.18
N THR A 486 6.17 -1.83 32.59
CA THR A 486 7.16 -2.62 33.28
C THR A 486 8.43 -1.89 33.66
N SER A 487 8.78 -0.76 33.01
CA SER A 487 9.94 0.13 33.35
C SER A 487 11.27 -0.58 33.68
N THR A 488 11.55 -1.76 33.10
CA THR A 488 12.68 -2.64 33.49
C THR A 488 13.74 -2.82 32.41
N SER A 489 13.77 -1.97 31.37
CA SER A 489 14.90 -2.02 30.45
C SER A 489 16.13 -1.40 31.08
N GLY A 490 17.12 -2.20 31.44
CA GLY A 490 18.45 -1.72 31.78
C GLY A 490 19.05 -0.90 30.63
N VAL A 491 19.97 0.01 30.95
CA VAL A 491 20.69 0.79 29.94
C VAL A 491 21.54 -0.15 29.08
N MET A 492 21.27 -0.21 27.76
CA MET A 492 22.13 -0.94 26.83
C MET A 492 23.39 -0.13 26.54
N LYS A 493 24.55 -0.75 26.65
CA LYS A 493 25.84 -0.17 26.28
C LYS A 493 26.52 -1.08 25.26
N PHE A 494 26.81 -0.57 24.07
CA PHE A 494 27.49 -1.33 23.03
C PHE A 494 28.22 -0.41 22.07
N SER A 495 29.15 -0.97 21.28
CA SER A 495 29.78 -0.25 20.18
C SER A 495 29.57 -1.04 18.87
N TYR A 496 29.45 -0.34 17.76
CA TYR A 496 29.30 -0.99 16.45
C TYR A 496 29.93 -0.17 15.32
N SER A 497 30.28 -0.87 14.25
CA SER A 497 30.69 -0.34 12.96
C SER A 497 29.83 -0.95 11.85
N LEU A 498 29.45 -0.14 10.88
CA LEU A 498 28.66 -0.57 9.72
C LEU A 498 29.36 -0.14 8.44
N ASN A 499 29.66 -1.11 7.55
CA ASN A 499 30.29 -0.89 6.25
C ASN A 499 31.60 -0.06 6.31
N GLY A 500 32.49 -0.39 7.24
CA GLY A 500 33.78 0.29 7.38
C GLY A 500 33.72 1.70 8.01
N SER A 501 32.58 2.11 8.56
CA SER A 501 32.51 3.35 9.33
C SER A 501 33.31 3.23 10.65
N SER A 502 33.70 4.37 11.23
CA SER A 502 34.27 4.39 12.56
C SER A 502 33.36 3.72 13.61
N MET A 503 33.91 3.06 14.59
CA MET A 503 33.17 2.49 15.74
C MET A 503 32.35 3.60 16.44
N LYS A 504 31.08 3.37 16.63
CA LYS A 504 30.15 4.23 17.36
C LYS A 504 29.85 3.60 18.72
N ASN A 505 30.04 4.35 19.81
CA ASN A 505 29.65 3.94 21.15
C ASN A 505 28.23 4.40 21.45
N ILE A 506 27.39 3.48 21.87
CA ILE A 506 25.96 3.71 22.14
C ILE A 506 25.67 3.43 23.62
N THR A 507 24.93 4.34 24.23
CA THR A 507 24.26 4.17 25.51
C THR A 507 22.78 4.46 25.30
N GLU A 508 21.93 3.43 25.36
CA GLU A 508 20.51 3.55 25.01
C GLU A 508 19.64 3.12 26.19
N VAL A 509 18.69 3.98 26.55
CA VAL A 509 17.71 3.74 27.62
C VAL A 509 16.42 3.10 27.11
N LYS A 510 16.17 3.18 25.80
CA LYS A 510 15.04 2.50 25.19
C LYS A 510 15.37 1.02 24.97
N PRO A 511 14.37 0.14 24.98
CA PRO A 511 14.61 -1.31 24.88
C PRO A 511 15.07 -1.77 23.49
N ILE A 512 14.97 -0.92 22.48
CA ILE A 512 15.42 -1.20 21.12
C ILE A 512 16.21 0.01 20.58
N TYR A 513 17.39 -0.25 20.05
CA TYR A 513 18.16 0.68 19.24
C TYR A 513 18.07 0.27 17.77
N VAL A 514 17.85 1.23 16.88
CA VAL A 514 17.81 1.00 15.44
C VAL A 514 18.70 2.01 14.72
N ASP A 515 19.73 1.54 13.99
CA ASP A 515 20.43 2.34 12.98
C ASP A 515 20.04 1.87 11.59
N LYS A 516 19.31 2.70 10.87
CA LYS A 516 18.88 2.42 9.49
C LYS A 516 19.67 3.28 8.52
N ARG A 517 20.37 2.64 7.62
CA ARG A 517 21.04 3.30 6.49
C ARG A 517 20.30 3.02 5.20
N THR A 518 20.01 4.08 4.46
CA THR A 518 19.34 4.04 3.17
C THR A 518 20.35 4.37 2.06
N LYS A 519 20.05 3.92 0.83
CA LYS A 519 20.86 4.20 -0.36
C LYS A 519 22.29 3.63 -0.28
N ILE A 520 22.42 2.41 0.21
CA ILE A 520 23.73 1.75 0.26
C ILE A 520 24.15 1.41 -1.16
N THR A 521 25.38 1.81 -1.51
CA THR A 521 25.98 1.61 -2.84
C THR A 521 27.02 0.49 -2.87
N THR A 522 27.45 -0.02 -1.72
CA THR A 522 28.50 -1.05 -1.61
C THR A 522 27.93 -2.44 -1.85
N LYS A 523 28.55 -3.19 -2.78
CA LYS A 523 28.22 -4.60 -3.04
C LYS A 523 28.63 -5.51 -1.88
N ASN A 524 29.67 -5.14 -1.11
CA ASN A 524 30.16 -5.87 0.04
C ASN A 524 30.19 -4.94 1.26
N GLY A 525 29.63 -5.37 2.36
CA GLY A 525 29.62 -4.61 3.61
C GLY A 525 29.72 -5.55 4.82
N LYS A 526 30.21 -5.03 5.94
CA LYS A 526 30.37 -5.77 7.19
C LYS A 526 29.77 -4.97 8.33
N VAL A 527 29.09 -5.67 9.25
CA VAL A 527 28.68 -5.13 10.55
C VAL A 527 29.51 -5.81 11.62
N THR A 528 30.14 -5.03 12.50
CA THR A 528 30.80 -5.51 13.70
C THR A 528 30.14 -4.85 14.90
N LEU A 529 29.81 -5.62 15.95
CA LEU A 529 29.19 -5.12 17.17
C LEU A 529 29.85 -5.76 18.38
N GLN A 530 30.11 -4.96 19.43
CA GLN A 530 30.65 -5.38 20.74
C GLN A 530 29.68 -4.97 21.84
N ASN A 531 29.35 -5.90 22.73
CA ASN A 531 28.55 -5.65 23.91
C ASN A 531 29.43 -5.11 25.04
N ASN A 532 29.28 -3.84 25.40
CA ASN A 532 30.01 -3.15 26.45
C ASN A 532 29.19 -3.04 27.76
N GLY A 533 28.01 -3.65 27.82
CA GLY A 533 27.14 -3.66 28.99
C GLY A 533 27.19 -4.97 29.74
N ASP A 534 26.44 -5.04 30.86
CA ASP A 534 26.37 -6.22 31.73
C ASP A 534 25.24 -7.19 31.35
N GLY A 535 24.35 -6.78 30.46
CA GLY A 535 23.18 -7.55 30.02
C GLY A 535 23.38 -8.25 28.69
N LEU A 536 22.54 -9.25 28.42
CA LEU A 536 22.44 -9.91 27.12
C LEU A 536 21.91 -8.96 26.09
N LEU A 537 22.52 -8.93 24.90
CA LEU A 537 22.00 -8.18 23.74
C LEU A 537 21.57 -9.15 22.63
N TYR A 538 20.44 -8.83 22.03
CA TYR A 538 19.96 -9.44 20.80
C TYR A 538 20.26 -8.51 19.65
N VAL A 539 20.91 -9.03 18.62
CA VAL A 539 21.28 -8.26 17.45
C VAL A 539 20.60 -8.82 16.20
N ARG A 540 20.19 -7.92 15.30
CA ARG A 540 19.61 -8.26 14.01
C ARG A 540 20.09 -7.29 12.96
N VAL A 541 20.51 -7.83 11.82
CA VAL A 541 20.81 -7.06 10.62
C VAL A 541 19.79 -7.40 9.56
N VAL A 542 19.02 -6.41 9.18
CA VAL A 542 17.98 -6.54 8.14
C VAL A 542 18.45 -5.83 6.89
N LYS A 543 18.56 -6.57 5.79
CA LYS A 543 18.93 -6.06 4.47
C LYS A 543 17.68 -6.10 3.58
N GLU A 544 17.43 -5.01 2.85
CA GLU A 544 16.32 -4.94 1.92
C GLU A 544 16.74 -4.22 0.65
N GLY A 545 16.28 -4.72 -0.49
CA GLY A 545 16.46 -4.10 -1.81
C GLY A 545 15.38 -4.56 -2.77
N ILE A 546 15.15 -3.80 -3.84
CA ILE A 546 14.20 -4.16 -4.88
C ILE A 546 14.98 -4.75 -6.05
N PRO A 547 14.84 -6.05 -6.37
CA PRO A 547 15.52 -6.67 -7.50
C PRO A 547 14.92 -6.14 -8.83
N ILE A 548 15.74 -6.05 -9.86
CA ILE A 548 15.29 -5.71 -11.22
C ILE A 548 14.48 -6.86 -11.79
N GLU A 549 14.95 -8.09 -11.59
CA GLU A 549 14.33 -9.31 -12.10
C GLU A 549 13.93 -10.22 -10.94
N SER A 550 12.80 -10.90 -11.10
CA SER A 550 12.29 -11.89 -10.14
C SER A 550 12.66 -13.30 -10.63
N ASN A 551 13.93 -13.65 -10.53
CA ASN A 551 14.39 -15.01 -10.86
C ASN A 551 14.02 -15.96 -9.72
N ASP A 552 13.57 -17.19 -10.05
CA ASP A 552 13.30 -18.30 -9.12
C ASP A 552 12.20 -18.07 -8.06
N LEU A 553 11.19 -17.25 -8.38
CA LEU A 553 10.04 -17.03 -7.48
C LEU A 553 8.84 -17.95 -7.75
N ASN A 554 8.88 -18.81 -8.78
CA ASN A 554 7.76 -19.72 -9.04
C ASN A 554 7.46 -20.59 -7.81
N SER A 555 6.26 -20.46 -7.30
CA SER A 555 5.81 -21.23 -6.13
C SER A 555 4.30 -21.45 -6.18
N GLU A 556 3.85 -22.57 -5.62
CA GLU A 556 2.45 -22.91 -5.44
C GLU A 556 2.26 -23.58 -4.08
N SER A 557 1.38 -23.03 -3.30
CA SER A 557 1.05 -23.56 -1.97
C SER A 557 -0.43 -23.33 -1.66
N GLY A 558 -1.19 -24.40 -1.46
CA GLY A 558 -2.63 -24.34 -1.17
C GLY A 558 -3.51 -23.96 -2.35
N ILE A 559 -2.97 -23.28 -3.34
CA ILE A 559 -3.62 -22.94 -4.61
C ILE A 559 -2.66 -23.18 -5.77
N THR A 560 -3.22 -23.45 -6.96
CA THR A 560 -2.45 -23.44 -8.22
C THR A 560 -2.93 -22.27 -9.08
N MET A 561 -2.02 -21.70 -9.86
CA MET A 561 -2.32 -20.61 -10.78
C MET A 561 -1.77 -20.89 -12.18
N ASN A 562 -2.62 -20.79 -13.18
CA ASN A 562 -2.23 -20.90 -14.59
C ASN A 562 -2.46 -19.55 -15.29
N VAL A 563 -1.47 -19.09 -16.04
CA VAL A 563 -1.51 -17.82 -16.75
C VAL A 563 -1.35 -18.08 -18.25
N ASN A 564 -2.37 -17.70 -19.01
CA ASN A 564 -2.39 -17.84 -20.47
C ASN A 564 -2.54 -16.48 -21.14
N TYR A 565 -1.85 -16.32 -22.26
CA TYR A 565 -2.02 -15.16 -23.12
C TYR A 565 -2.72 -15.63 -24.39
N LEU A 566 -3.80 -14.95 -24.77
CA LEU A 566 -4.71 -15.34 -25.84
C LEU A 566 -4.91 -14.15 -26.76
N ASP A 567 -5.09 -14.40 -28.06
CA ASP A 567 -5.64 -13.40 -28.95
C ASP A 567 -7.14 -13.16 -28.65
N MET A 568 -7.77 -12.25 -29.38
CA MET A 568 -9.18 -11.91 -29.15
C MET A 568 -10.13 -13.07 -29.50
N ASP A 569 -9.69 -14.03 -30.32
CA ASP A 569 -10.42 -15.23 -30.71
C ASP A 569 -10.22 -16.41 -29.75
N GLY A 570 -9.35 -16.25 -28.74
CA GLY A 570 -9.08 -17.24 -27.69
C GLY A 570 -7.95 -18.22 -28.03
N LYS A 571 -7.19 -18.00 -29.07
CA LYS A 571 -6.00 -18.80 -29.43
C LYS A 571 -4.81 -18.33 -28.61
N THR A 572 -4.00 -19.28 -28.12
CA THR A 572 -2.80 -18.99 -27.36
C THR A 572 -1.76 -18.24 -28.20
N ILE A 573 -1.19 -17.17 -27.61
CA ILE A 573 -0.10 -16.39 -28.17
C ILE A 573 1.13 -16.44 -27.28
N ASN A 574 2.30 -16.19 -27.86
CA ASN A 574 3.54 -16.04 -27.08
C ASN A 574 3.71 -14.57 -26.65
N PRO A 575 3.65 -14.25 -25.34
CA PRO A 575 3.76 -12.88 -24.87
C PRO A 575 5.19 -12.31 -24.91
N THR A 576 6.21 -13.13 -25.20
CA THR A 576 7.61 -12.65 -25.25
C THR A 576 7.89 -11.74 -26.42
N SER A 577 7.11 -11.82 -27.50
CA SER A 577 7.19 -10.93 -28.65
C SER A 577 5.78 -10.74 -29.23
N ILE A 578 5.26 -9.54 -29.17
CA ILE A 578 3.93 -9.18 -29.67
C ILE A 578 4.06 -7.99 -30.61
N LYS A 579 3.32 -8.01 -31.73
CA LYS A 579 3.29 -6.89 -32.67
C LYS A 579 2.58 -5.68 -32.07
N GLN A 580 3.12 -4.50 -32.34
CA GLN A 580 2.50 -3.23 -31.91
C GLN A 580 1.07 -3.09 -32.45
N GLY A 581 0.16 -2.60 -31.62
CA GLY A 581 -1.27 -2.44 -31.94
C GLY A 581 -2.09 -3.72 -31.78
N THR A 582 -1.48 -4.84 -31.35
CA THR A 582 -2.22 -6.10 -31.15
C THR A 582 -3.03 -6.03 -29.86
N ASP A 583 -4.34 -6.29 -29.99
CA ASP A 583 -5.23 -6.56 -28.86
C ASP A 583 -5.13 -8.04 -28.46
N PHE A 584 -5.04 -8.30 -27.17
CA PHE A 584 -4.92 -9.65 -26.62
C PHE A 584 -5.45 -9.72 -25.19
N LYS A 585 -5.55 -10.93 -24.67
CA LYS A 585 -6.08 -11.19 -23.33
C LYS A 585 -5.02 -11.89 -22.47
N MET A 586 -4.93 -11.47 -21.20
CA MET A 586 -4.30 -12.25 -20.16
C MET A 586 -5.37 -12.96 -19.36
N LYS A 587 -5.37 -14.29 -19.36
CA LYS A 587 -6.31 -15.15 -18.64
C LYS A 587 -5.60 -15.85 -17.50
N VAL A 588 -6.01 -15.56 -16.27
CA VAL A 588 -5.50 -16.20 -15.06
C VAL A 588 -6.56 -17.14 -14.51
N ILE A 589 -6.17 -18.38 -14.28
CA ILE A 589 -7.02 -19.45 -13.73
C ILE A 589 -6.43 -19.87 -12.39
N ILE A 590 -7.20 -19.76 -11.32
CA ILE A 590 -6.78 -20.08 -9.95
C ILE A 590 -7.66 -21.22 -9.44
N TYR A 591 -7.02 -22.30 -8.95
CA TYR A 591 -7.69 -23.47 -8.41
C TYR A 591 -7.31 -23.64 -6.94
N ASN A 592 -8.30 -23.89 -6.08
CA ASN A 592 -8.10 -24.22 -4.66
C ASN A 592 -7.89 -25.73 -4.51
N THR A 593 -6.69 -26.15 -4.10
CA THR A 593 -6.33 -27.57 -3.93
C THR A 593 -7.05 -28.24 -2.74
N GLY A 594 -7.70 -27.45 -1.89
CA GLY A 594 -8.45 -27.95 -0.73
C GLY A 594 -7.67 -28.00 0.57
N SER A 595 -6.33 -27.87 0.53
CA SER A 595 -5.48 -27.97 1.74
C SER A 595 -5.75 -26.85 2.76
N GLY A 596 -6.18 -25.67 2.32
CA GLY A 596 -6.54 -24.50 3.16
C GLY A 596 -8.04 -24.38 3.46
N GLY A 597 -8.88 -25.34 3.04
CA GLY A 597 -10.33 -25.22 3.20
C GLY A 597 -10.95 -24.18 2.25
N TYR A 598 -12.05 -23.55 2.68
CA TYR A 598 -12.66 -22.44 1.97
C TYR A 598 -11.81 -21.19 2.15
N LEU A 599 -11.27 -20.64 1.07
CA LEU A 599 -10.40 -19.47 1.08
C LEU A 599 -11.23 -18.20 0.92
N ARG A 600 -11.13 -17.33 1.90
CA ARG A 600 -11.68 -15.97 1.83
C ARG A 600 -10.54 -14.96 1.68
N GLU A 601 -10.90 -13.75 1.27
CA GLU A 601 -9.95 -12.63 1.18
C GLU A 601 -8.70 -12.99 0.37
N MET A 602 -8.91 -13.60 -0.80
CA MET A 602 -7.87 -13.84 -1.79
C MET A 602 -7.58 -12.56 -2.55
N ALA A 603 -6.30 -12.30 -2.84
CA ALA A 603 -5.85 -11.19 -3.64
C ALA A 603 -5.04 -11.67 -4.84
N LEU A 604 -5.48 -11.33 -6.04
CA LEU A 604 -4.72 -11.49 -7.27
C LEU A 604 -4.12 -10.16 -7.68
N SER A 605 -2.80 -10.10 -7.76
CA SER A 605 -2.02 -8.94 -8.21
C SER A 605 -1.47 -9.19 -9.61
N GLN A 606 -1.96 -8.42 -10.58
CA GLN A 606 -1.52 -8.46 -11.97
C GLN A 606 -0.89 -7.11 -12.31
N ILE A 607 0.41 -7.06 -12.50
CA ILE A 607 1.16 -5.87 -12.92
C ILE A 607 1.64 -6.13 -14.35
N PHE A 608 1.50 -5.14 -15.21
CA PHE A 608 1.76 -5.28 -16.64
C PHE A 608 3.03 -4.53 -17.06
N PRO A 609 3.70 -4.98 -18.12
CA PRO A 609 4.83 -4.28 -18.73
C PRO A 609 4.42 -2.87 -19.17
N SER A 610 5.35 -1.95 -19.15
CA SER A 610 5.11 -0.55 -19.52
C SER A 610 4.63 -0.39 -20.98
N GLY A 611 5.02 -1.33 -21.85
CA GLY A 611 4.61 -1.33 -23.25
C GLY A 611 3.17 -1.76 -23.54
N TRP A 612 2.45 -2.26 -22.51
CA TRP A 612 1.08 -2.73 -22.66
C TRP A 612 0.10 -1.78 -21.97
N GLU A 613 -1.03 -1.51 -22.60
CA GLU A 613 -2.13 -0.74 -21.99
C GLU A 613 -3.29 -1.64 -21.60
N ILE A 614 -3.91 -1.34 -20.46
CA ILE A 614 -5.08 -2.05 -19.95
C ILE A 614 -6.33 -1.41 -20.56
N HIS A 615 -7.15 -2.21 -21.25
CA HIS A 615 -8.48 -1.78 -21.65
C HIS A 615 -9.42 -1.75 -20.44
N ASN A 616 -9.74 -0.54 -19.98
CA ASN A 616 -10.67 -0.36 -18.87
C ASN A 616 -12.11 -0.40 -19.37
N SER A 617 -12.75 -1.57 -19.28
CA SER A 617 -14.15 -1.79 -19.71
C SER A 617 -15.18 -0.93 -18.96
N ARG A 618 -14.83 -0.33 -17.82
CA ARG A 618 -15.72 0.58 -17.07
C ARG A 618 -15.87 1.95 -17.74
N MET A 619 -14.96 2.31 -18.64
CA MET A 619 -14.98 3.59 -19.35
C MET A 619 -15.65 3.51 -20.73
N SER A 620 -15.88 2.32 -21.26
CA SER A 620 -16.60 2.10 -22.51
C SER A 620 -18.07 1.80 -22.23
N ASN A 621 -18.99 2.61 -22.76
CA ASN A 621 -20.44 2.41 -22.66
C ASN A 621 -20.95 1.16 -23.42
N SER A 622 -20.07 0.31 -23.94
CA SER A 622 -20.43 -0.94 -24.59
C SER A 622 -20.70 -2.02 -23.53
N SER A 623 -21.95 -2.13 -23.13
CA SER A 623 -22.49 -3.16 -22.21
C SER A 623 -22.46 -4.59 -22.78
N THR A 624 -21.74 -4.84 -23.87
CA THR A 624 -21.77 -6.10 -24.60
C THR A 624 -20.44 -6.84 -24.50
N SER A 625 -20.49 -8.00 -23.90
CA SER A 625 -19.60 -9.20 -23.97
C SER A 625 -18.34 -9.30 -23.11
N PHE A 626 -17.72 -8.23 -22.60
CA PHE A 626 -16.43 -8.35 -21.89
C PHE A 626 -16.50 -8.93 -20.46
N ASN A 627 -17.67 -8.93 -19.83
CA ASN A 627 -17.85 -9.42 -18.45
C ASN A 627 -18.23 -10.91 -18.34
N LYS A 628 -18.50 -11.61 -19.42
CA LYS A 628 -18.95 -13.02 -19.37
C LYS A 628 -17.85 -14.03 -19.04
N GLU A 629 -16.59 -13.71 -19.30
CA GLU A 629 -15.45 -14.62 -19.04
C GLU A 629 -14.91 -14.53 -17.61
N ASN A 630 -15.20 -13.46 -16.87
CA ASN A 630 -14.74 -13.28 -15.50
C ASN A 630 -15.62 -13.98 -14.49
N SER A 631 -15.00 -14.71 -13.56
CA SER A 631 -15.67 -15.19 -12.36
C SER A 631 -16.07 -14.00 -11.46
N SER A 632 -17.05 -14.21 -10.59
CA SER A 632 -17.45 -13.23 -9.58
C SER A 632 -16.27 -12.88 -8.65
N TYR A 633 -16.14 -11.63 -8.31
CA TYR A 633 -15.15 -11.08 -7.38
C TYR A 633 -15.83 -10.14 -6.38
N ASP A 634 -15.17 -9.91 -5.25
CA ASP A 634 -15.69 -9.05 -4.19
C ASP A 634 -15.37 -7.57 -4.48
N TYR A 635 -14.14 -7.31 -4.95
CA TYR A 635 -13.68 -5.97 -5.34
C TYR A 635 -12.59 -6.05 -6.41
N GLN A 636 -12.50 -5.03 -7.26
CA GLN A 636 -11.43 -4.89 -8.26
C GLN A 636 -10.96 -3.44 -8.37
N ASP A 637 -9.64 -3.24 -8.29
CA ASP A 637 -8.96 -1.95 -8.48
C ASP A 637 -8.15 -2.01 -9.77
N ILE A 638 -8.55 -1.19 -10.75
CA ILE A 638 -7.87 -1.07 -12.06
C ILE A 638 -7.12 0.25 -12.09
N ARG A 639 -5.82 0.18 -12.32
CA ARG A 639 -4.93 1.34 -12.46
C ARG A 639 -4.26 1.33 -13.82
N ASP A 640 -3.40 2.32 -14.09
CA ASP A 640 -2.72 2.47 -15.39
C ASP A 640 -1.86 1.26 -15.79
N ASP A 641 -1.21 0.62 -14.79
CA ASP A 641 -0.20 -0.43 -14.99
C ASP A 641 -0.56 -1.75 -14.32
N ARG A 642 -1.71 -1.84 -13.62
CA ARG A 642 -2.03 -3.01 -12.80
C ARG A 642 -3.51 -3.21 -12.54
N VAL A 643 -3.87 -4.47 -12.26
CA VAL A 643 -5.20 -4.86 -11.78
C VAL A 643 -5.04 -5.67 -10.50
N TYR A 644 -5.74 -5.26 -9.45
CA TYR A 644 -5.90 -6.03 -8.23
C TYR A 644 -7.32 -6.57 -8.15
N THR A 645 -7.46 -7.88 -7.97
CA THR A 645 -8.77 -8.53 -7.87
C THR A 645 -8.88 -9.29 -6.54
N TYR A 646 -9.94 -9.01 -5.79
CA TYR A 646 -10.21 -9.60 -4.48
C TYR A 646 -11.42 -10.50 -4.57
N PHE A 647 -11.32 -11.71 -4.01
CA PHE A 647 -12.34 -12.73 -4.18
C PHE A 647 -12.25 -13.82 -3.11
N SER A 648 -13.31 -14.64 -3.03
CA SER A 648 -13.32 -15.85 -2.21
C SER A 648 -13.30 -17.09 -3.10
N LEU A 649 -12.67 -18.19 -2.65
CA LEU A 649 -12.48 -19.40 -3.44
C LEU A 649 -12.85 -20.67 -2.66
N GLY A 650 -13.90 -21.36 -3.10
CA GLY A 650 -14.38 -22.61 -2.49
C GLY A 650 -13.40 -23.77 -2.67
N ILE A 651 -13.51 -24.76 -1.80
CA ILE A 651 -12.70 -26.00 -1.85
C ILE A 651 -12.92 -26.71 -3.20
N GLY A 652 -11.85 -27.07 -3.90
CA GLY A 652 -11.90 -27.74 -5.18
C GLY A 652 -12.56 -26.90 -6.30
N LYS A 653 -12.70 -25.57 -6.11
CA LYS A 653 -13.27 -24.69 -7.11
C LYS A 653 -12.20 -23.91 -7.84
N THR A 654 -12.58 -23.45 -9.03
CA THR A 654 -11.74 -22.63 -9.90
C THR A 654 -12.37 -21.25 -10.09
N LYS A 655 -11.53 -20.23 -10.16
CA LYS A 655 -11.92 -18.90 -10.63
C LYS A 655 -11.01 -18.45 -11.78
N THR A 656 -11.62 -17.75 -12.72
CA THR A 656 -10.94 -17.24 -13.92
C THR A 656 -11.08 -15.73 -13.94
N PHE A 657 -9.97 -15.04 -14.22
CA PHE A 657 -9.93 -13.59 -14.38
C PHE A 657 -9.22 -13.25 -15.68
N VAL A 658 -9.85 -12.39 -16.46
CA VAL A 658 -9.37 -11.97 -17.78
C VAL A 658 -9.19 -10.46 -17.79
N VAL A 659 -8.00 -10.03 -18.25
CA VAL A 659 -7.68 -8.62 -18.49
C VAL A 659 -7.40 -8.44 -19.98
N ASN A 660 -8.08 -7.52 -20.62
CA ASN A 660 -7.85 -7.17 -22.01
C ASN A 660 -6.71 -6.14 -22.08
N LEU A 661 -5.79 -6.35 -22.98
CA LEU A 661 -4.53 -5.62 -23.14
C LEU A 661 -4.32 -5.23 -24.59
N ASN A 662 -3.59 -4.13 -24.80
CA ASN A 662 -3.07 -3.74 -26.10
C ASN A 662 -1.55 -3.58 -26.03
N ALA A 663 -0.82 -4.12 -26.97
CA ALA A 663 0.63 -3.92 -27.13
C ALA A 663 0.87 -2.55 -27.79
N THR A 664 0.89 -1.47 -27.00
CA THR A 664 0.81 -0.11 -27.50
C THR A 664 2.16 0.50 -27.89
N TYR A 665 3.18 0.31 -27.05
CA TYR A 665 4.47 0.98 -27.19
C TYR A 665 5.55 -0.01 -27.61
N ASP A 666 6.25 0.25 -28.73
CA ASP A 666 7.35 -0.59 -29.18
C ASP A 666 8.59 -0.43 -28.28
N GLY A 667 9.24 -1.57 -27.97
CA GLY A 667 10.38 -1.61 -27.05
C GLY A 667 10.49 -2.94 -26.31
N LYS A 668 11.45 -3.00 -25.37
CA LYS A 668 11.69 -4.17 -24.54
C LYS A 668 11.39 -3.84 -23.08
N TYR A 669 10.46 -4.57 -22.49
CA TYR A 669 9.86 -4.28 -21.19
C TYR A 669 9.93 -5.48 -20.27
N TYR A 670 9.93 -5.22 -18.96
CA TYR A 670 9.86 -6.29 -17.98
C TYR A 670 8.41 -6.56 -17.55
N LEU A 671 7.91 -7.76 -17.87
CA LEU A 671 6.64 -8.27 -17.35
C LEU A 671 6.86 -8.75 -15.91
N PRO A 672 6.30 -8.10 -14.90
CA PRO A 672 6.48 -8.48 -13.50
C PRO A 672 5.90 -9.84 -13.15
N SER A 673 6.29 -10.39 -12.00
CA SER A 673 5.67 -11.60 -11.46
C SER A 673 4.19 -11.37 -11.15
N ILE A 674 3.39 -12.42 -11.34
CA ILE A 674 1.97 -12.44 -10.99
C ILE A 674 1.85 -13.20 -9.68
N LEU A 675 1.17 -12.57 -8.72
CA LEU A 675 0.97 -13.11 -7.37
C LEU A 675 -0.51 -13.29 -7.09
N CYS A 676 -0.87 -14.47 -6.58
CA CYS A 676 -2.14 -14.71 -5.93
C CYS A 676 -1.89 -15.22 -4.52
N GLU A 677 -2.51 -14.62 -3.52
CA GLU A 677 -2.31 -15.00 -2.11
C GLU A 677 -3.58 -14.85 -1.29
N ALA A 678 -3.67 -15.60 -0.20
CA ALA A 678 -4.64 -15.31 0.84
C ALA A 678 -4.08 -14.17 1.71
N MET A 679 -4.80 -13.03 1.80
CA MET A 679 -4.34 -11.81 2.48
C MET A 679 -3.96 -12.03 3.95
N TYR A 680 -4.51 -13.06 4.58
CA TYR A 680 -4.31 -13.39 5.99
C TYR A 680 -3.60 -14.73 6.21
N ASP A 681 -3.14 -15.38 5.14
CA ASP A 681 -2.35 -16.62 5.20
C ASP A 681 -1.45 -16.79 3.98
N ASN A 682 -0.24 -16.25 4.01
CA ASN A 682 0.69 -16.37 2.89
C ASN A 682 1.29 -17.78 2.71
N SER A 683 0.96 -18.73 3.60
CA SER A 683 1.20 -20.15 3.30
C SER A 683 0.31 -20.65 2.15
N ILE A 684 -0.69 -19.83 1.77
CA ILE A 684 -1.58 -20.05 0.63
C ILE A 684 -1.27 -18.99 -0.40
N SER A 685 -0.45 -19.33 -1.37
CA SER A 685 -0.03 -18.41 -2.43
C SER A 685 0.39 -19.15 -3.68
N SER A 686 0.35 -18.46 -4.79
CA SER A 686 0.97 -18.90 -6.04
C SER A 686 1.62 -17.71 -6.74
N VAL A 687 2.85 -17.90 -7.16
CA VAL A 687 3.65 -16.89 -7.87
C VAL A 687 4.06 -17.45 -9.22
N LYS A 688 3.93 -16.66 -10.27
CA LYS A 688 4.53 -16.92 -11.60
C LYS A 688 5.58 -15.87 -11.87
N ASN A 689 6.77 -16.32 -12.26
CA ASN A 689 7.93 -15.46 -12.52
C ASN A 689 7.64 -14.39 -13.56
N GLY A 690 8.27 -13.24 -13.35
CA GLY A 690 8.39 -12.21 -14.37
C GLY A 690 9.35 -12.64 -15.49
N LYS A 691 9.30 -11.90 -16.59
CA LYS A 691 10.20 -12.10 -17.76
C LYS A 691 10.28 -10.86 -18.63
N TRP A 692 11.33 -10.75 -19.41
CA TRP A 692 11.42 -9.74 -20.46
C TRP A 692 10.46 -10.07 -21.61
N VAL A 693 9.77 -9.07 -22.09
CA VAL A 693 8.86 -9.12 -23.24
C VAL A 693 9.19 -7.98 -24.19
N GLU A 694 8.90 -8.18 -25.47
CA GLU A 694 9.15 -7.19 -26.50
C GLU A 694 7.86 -6.89 -27.27
N VAL A 695 7.61 -5.62 -27.50
CA VAL A 695 6.61 -5.14 -28.45
C VAL A 695 7.36 -4.75 -29.73
N VAL A 696 7.13 -5.50 -30.79
CA VAL A 696 7.81 -5.33 -32.08
C VAL A 696 6.92 -4.58 -33.05
N ARG A 697 7.54 -3.69 -33.85
CA ARG A 697 6.81 -3.00 -34.92
C ARG A 697 6.40 -3.95 -36.04
N ASN A 698 5.32 -3.60 -36.70
CA ASN A 698 4.91 -4.24 -37.97
C ASN A 698 5.88 -3.92 -39.11
#